data_a05bd28b5cfde646c9638578d9aa48ac
#
_entry.id   a05bd28b5cfde646c9638578d9aa48ac
#
_cell.length_a   1.000
_cell.length_b   1.000
_cell.length_c   1.000
_cell.angle_alpha   90.00
_cell.angle_beta   90.00
_cell.angle_gamma   90.00
#
_symmetry.space_group_name_H-M   'P 1'
#
loop_
_entity.id
_entity.type
_entity.pdbx_description
1 polymer ?
#
loop_
_entity_poly.entity_id
_entity_poly.type
_entity_poly.pdbx_seq_one_letter_code
_entity_poly.pdbx_strand_id
1 'polypeptide(L)'
;MLTLLFRKMRSTRWMVLCLFIGFLLAAGMMSTVPIYMDSSLQRILIKDMQAYQQETGEYPGEYVVTKSVPIKADNAQRRSAIQEMTELVDDRTSRIDMPQANKKTIIYDDYMYLTTGKTARVKVIGMTGLEDHVTFIEGGMYAPGQQPDGTFQVICNEECLKTLGISCGGTYEIQNSFYTSAEPLYVTVSGVFRQSSENDSYWSETMEPYLNAFLIDYDTFLGDYLDTGVTTLGSADIRYSFDYQKMDLNDLSSITKTIDEDFTIYPANDLRFSMGINDILSEYAVRAANLKSMLWILQIPTIVMLAFYLFMVSQLNVEQEKNEIAVFKSRGASSGQIFAIYAMEAGVLGLVTFIAAPFIGMLLCSFLGVSNGFLEFVNRTGLSVKLSLDAFIYALLAVVIFFITTMLPIIPASKLSIVKYKQSKARVVKMSLWEKLCIDVILLGGSLVWYFFTARSIKRLFADGTYVSDGTINPLYFVFSTMFIMGAGLLFIRVYPYVLRLVYYIGKRFWTVPQYIAITSVARSQGGRERFLMLFLSVTFALGIFSANTARAINNSKSDRIYYSNGADVVIDAYWRLENVEDETSYVEIDMDDFQNLSGVETATRVLRTDVRATYNGQRSDVDPTLMAIEPGKFSQTAWFRSDLLPVHWWNYCSALVDYKAGVLASRGWEEKGVQLGDTISVKLR
;
A
#
# COMPACT_ATOMS: atom_id res chain seq x y z
N MET A 1 -28.13 -1.23 -44.41
CA MET A 1 -26.94 -0.57 -43.85
C MET A 1 -25.91 -1.56 -43.31
N LEU A 2 -26.28 -2.53 -42.53
CA LEU A 2 -25.36 -3.54 -42.01
C LEU A 2 -24.59 -4.34 -43.08
N THR A 3 -25.26 -4.79 -44.14
CA THR A 3 -24.59 -5.52 -45.24
C THR A 3 -23.56 -4.66 -45.98
N LEU A 4 -23.83 -3.37 -46.13
CA LEU A 4 -22.91 -2.41 -46.71
C LEU A 4 -21.69 -2.15 -45.79
N LEU A 5 -21.93 -2.10 -44.47
CA LEU A 5 -20.90 -1.99 -43.47
C LEU A 5 -19.94 -3.18 -43.52
N PHE A 6 -20.44 -4.43 -43.46
CA PHE A 6 -19.61 -5.63 -43.51
C PHE A 6 -18.82 -5.73 -44.83
N ARG A 7 -19.42 -5.35 -45.96
CA ARG A 7 -18.72 -5.35 -47.23
C ARG A 7 -17.59 -4.31 -47.26
N LYS A 8 -17.82 -3.14 -46.67
CA LYS A 8 -16.79 -2.09 -46.47
C LYS A 8 -15.66 -2.59 -45.58
N MET A 9 -15.98 -3.11 -44.41
CA MET A 9 -14.97 -3.64 -43.46
C MET A 9 -14.11 -4.75 -44.09
N ARG A 10 -14.70 -5.61 -44.93
CA ARG A 10 -13.97 -6.64 -45.67
C ARG A 10 -13.05 -6.05 -46.77
N SER A 11 -13.44 -4.97 -47.41
CA SER A 11 -12.62 -4.28 -48.42
C SER A 11 -11.41 -3.58 -47.79
N THR A 12 -11.56 -2.99 -46.61
CA THR A 12 -10.51 -2.26 -45.88
C THR A 12 -9.96 -3.03 -44.66
N ARG A 13 -9.96 -4.37 -44.74
CA ARG A 13 -9.67 -5.30 -43.62
C ARG A 13 -8.43 -4.96 -42.80
N TRP A 14 -7.33 -4.55 -43.42
CA TRP A 14 -6.10 -4.20 -42.73
C TRP A 14 -6.23 -2.96 -41.88
N MET A 15 -6.94 -1.95 -42.33
CA MET A 15 -7.15 -0.71 -41.57
C MET A 15 -8.15 -0.90 -40.43
N VAL A 16 -9.22 -1.67 -40.69
CA VAL A 16 -10.17 -2.09 -39.65
C VAL A 16 -9.45 -2.90 -38.55
N LEU A 17 -8.52 -3.80 -38.96
CA LEU A 17 -7.71 -4.56 -38.04
C LEU A 17 -6.79 -3.64 -37.19
N CYS A 18 -6.12 -2.65 -37.81
CA CYS A 18 -5.30 -1.68 -37.08
C CYS A 18 -6.12 -0.86 -36.08
N LEU A 19 -7.32 -0.40 -36.48
CA LEU A 19 -8.23 0.29 -35.57
C LEU A 19 -8.68 -0.64 -34.44
N PHE A 20 -9.07 -1.87 -34.75
CA PHE A 20 -9.51 -2.85 -33.75
C PHE A 20 -8.41 -3.15 -32.73
N ILE A 21 -7.18 -3.43 -33.18
CA ILE A 21 -6.03 -3.66 -32.29
C ILE A 21 -5.77 -2.41 -31.44
N GLY A 22 -5.85 -1.22 -32.02
CA GLY A 22 -5.70 0.03 -31.29
C GLY A 22 -6.75 0.22 -30.20
N PHE A 23 -8.03 -0.01 -30.52
CA PHE A 23 -9.11 0.00 -29.53
C PHE A 23 -8.89 -1.06 -28.43
N LEU A 24 -8.53 -2.27 -28.83
CA LEU A 24 -8.35 -3.40 -27.92
C LEU A 24 -7.20 -3.17 -26.95
N LEU A 25 -6.04 -2.71 -27.46
CA LEU A 25 -4.90 -2.38 -26.62
C LEU A 25 -5.21 -1.21 -25.68
N ALA A 26 -5.84 -0.17 -26.20
CA ALA A 26 -6.17 1.02 -25.44
C ALA A 26 -7.17 0.74 -24.32
N ALA A 27 -8.25 0.01 -24.60
CA ALA A 27 -9.23 -0.35 -23.62
C ALA A 27 -8.71 -1.43 -22.65
N GLY A 28 -7.89 -2.38 -23.14
CA GLY A 28 -7.22 -3.36 -22.31
C GLY A 28 -6.26 -2.72 -21.30
N MET A 29 -5.44 -1.76 -21.74
CA MET A 29 -4.54 -1.01 -20.84
C MET A 29 -5.31 -0.20 -19.79
N MET A 30 -6.44 0.43 -20.18
CA MET A 30 -7.29 1.12 -19.20
C MET A 30 -7.89 0.14 -18.18
N SER A 31 -8.34 -1.04 -18.61
CA SER A 31 -8.88 -2.07 -17.73
C SER A 31 -7.81 -2.71 -16.82
N THR A 32 -6.54 -2.68 -17.22
CA THR A 32 -5.43 -3.20 -16.39
C THR A 32 -5.28 -2.40 -15.08
N VAL A 33 -5.61 -1.09 -15.08
CA VAL A 33 -5.43 -0.23 -13.91
C VAL A 33 -6.21 -0.73 -12.69
N PRO A 34 -7.54 -0.86 -12.73
CA PRO A 34 -8.29 -1.37 -11.58
C PRO A 34 -7.90 -2.79 -11.21
N ILE A 35 -7.73 -3.68 -12.20
CA ILE A 35 -7.35 -5.08 -11.95
C ILE A 35 -6.00 -5.17 -11.21
N TYR A 36 -5.00 -4.42 -11.66
CA TYR A 36 -3.68 -4.40 -11.02
C TYR A 36 -3.74 -3.74 -9.64
N MET A 37 -4.53 -2.68 -9.51
CA MET A 37 -4.71 -1.97 -8.25
C MET A 37 -5.34 -2.89 -7.19
N ASP A 38 -6.47 -3.53 -7.51
CA ASP A 38 -7.16 -4.44 -6.60
C ASP A 38 -6.25 -5.59 -6.17
N SER A 39 -5.58 -6.24 -7.14
CA SER A 39 -4.67 -7.36 -6.88
C SER A 39 -3.45 -6.95 -6.05
N SER A 40 -2.89 -5.76 -6.27
CA SER A 40 -1.72 -5.25 -5.54
C SER A 40 -2.11 -4.79 -4.14
N LEU A 41 -3.24 -4.11 -4.00
CA LEU A 41 -3.74 -3.63 -2.71
C LEU A 41 -4.15 -4.78 -1.80
N GLN A 42 -4.83 -5.80 -2.33
CA GLN A 42 -5.14 -7.03 -1.60
C GLN A 42 -3.88 -7.67 -1.01
N ARG A 43 -2.82 -7.73 -1.81
CA ARG A 43 -1.57 -8.33 -1.39
C ARG A 43 -0.82 -7.48 -0.36
N ILE A 44 -0.82 -6.16 -0.52
CA ILE A 44 -0.21 -5.24 0.45
C ILE A 44 -0.91 -5.38 1.80
N LEU A 45 -2.24 -5.38 1.81
CA LEU A 45 -3.03 -5.52 3.03
C LEU A 45 -2.70 -6.81 3.79
N ILE A 46 -2.69 -7.96 3.09
CA ILE A 46 -2.35 -9.25 3.71
C ILE A 46 -0.91 -9.24 4.25
N LYS A 47 0.04 -8.63 3.52
CA LYS A 47 1.43 -8.53 3.98
C LYS A 47 1.60 -7.60 5.18
N ASP A 48 0.91 -6.47 5.21
CA ASP A 48 0.96 -5.56 6.34
C ASP A 48 0.42 -6.25 7.61
N MET A 49 -0.64 -7.06 7.46
CA MET A 49 -1.17 -7.88 8.56
C MET A 49 -0.20 -8.98 8.99
N GLN A 50 0.45 -9.66 8.05
CA GLN A 50 1.47 -10.66 8.37
C GLN A 50 2.68 -10.03 9.08
N ALA A 51 3.10 -8.84 8.63
CA ALA A 51 4.20 -8.11 9.27
C ALA A 51 3.82 -7.71 10.70
N TYR A 52 2.62 -7.19 10.93
CA TYR A 52 2.12 -6.89 12.26
C TYR A 52 2.15 -8.10 13.17
N GLN A 53 1.66 -9.27 12.69
CA GLN A 53 1.69 -10.50 13.47
C GLN A 53 3.12 -10.95 13.81
N GLN A 54 4.08 -10.75 12.89
CA GLN A 54 5.48 -11.10 13.14
C GLN A 54 6.17 -10.14 14.11
N GLU A 55 5.83 -8.85 14.06
CA GLU A 55 6.43 -7.80 14.91
C GLU A 55 5.86 -7.79 16.32
N THR A 56 4.55 -7.96 16.49
CA THR A 56 3.86 -7.88 17.77
C THR A 56 3.63 -9.22 18.43
N GLY A 57 3.60 -10.31 17.65
CA GLY A 57 3.15 -11.63 18.11
C GLY A 57 1.62 -11.74 18.26
N GLU A 58 0.88 -10.68 18.00
CA GLU A 58 -0.58 -10.64 18.09
C GLU A 58 -1.24 -11.00 16.76
N TYR A 59 -2.38 -11.68 16.79
CA TYR A 59 -3.12 -12.04 15.60
C TYR A 59 -3.94 -10.84 15.07
N PRO A 60 -3.69 -10.32 13.86
CA PRO A 60 -4.32 -9.07 13.37
C PRO A 60 -5.84 -9.12 13.28
N GLY A 61 -6.40 -10.29 12.99
CA GLY A 61 -7.85 -10.53 12.90
C GLY A 61 -8.52 -10.79 14.24
N GLU A 62 -7.85 -10.51 15.37
CA GLU A 62 -8.43 -10.70 16.69
C GLU A 62 -9.34 -9.54 17.06
N TYR A 63 -10.58 -9.89 17.43
CA TYR A 63 -11.62 -9.01 17.90
C TYR A 63 -11.89 -9.32 19.37
N VAL A 64 -11.52 -8.41 20.27
CA VAL A 64 -11.56 -8.62 21.72
C VAL A 64 -12.54 -7.67 22.35
N VAL A 65 -13.48 -8.22 23.10
CA VAL A 65 -14.37 -7.44 23.96
C VAL A 65 -14.18 -7.91 25.39
N THR A 66 -13.86 -6.97 26.29
CA THR A 66 -13.59 -7.24 27.69
C THR A 66 -14.63 -6.55 28.57
N LYS A 67 -15.18 -7.28 29.53
CA LYS A 67 -16.01 -6.74 30.60
C LYS A 67 -15.32 -6.91 31.94
N SER A 68 -15.13 -5.81 32.66
CA SER A 68 -14.73 -5.87 34.09
C SER A 68 -15.97 -6.09 34.96
N VAL A 69 -15.91 -7.09 35.79
CA VAL A 69 -17.00 -7.43 36.71
C VAL A 69 -16.68 -6.91 38.11
N PRO A 70 -17.56 -6.14 38.76
CA PRO A 70 -17.30 -5.66 40.12
C PRO A 70 -17.06 -6.79 41.12
N ILE A 71 -16.03 -6.68 41.93
CA ILE A 71 -15.65 -7.69 42.92
C ILE A 71 -16.81 -8.03 43.85
N LYS A 72 -17.63 -7.03 44.20
CA LYS A 72 -18.78 -7.20 45.11
C LYS A 72 -20.07 -7.69 44.44
N ALA A 73 -20.06 -7.95 43.13
CA ALA A 73 -21.23 -8.49 42.44
C ALA A 73 -21.57 -9.90 42.98
N ASP A 74 -22.87 -10.24 43.06
CA ASP A 74 -23.28 -11.58 43.34
C ASP A 74 -23.15 -12.52 42.12
N ASN A 75 -23.22 -13.83 42.33
CA ASN A 75 -23.01 -14.81 41.26
C ASN A 75 -24.08 -14.71 40.14
N ALA A 76 -25.30 -14.32 40.44
CA ALA A 76 -26.33 -14.12 39.44
C ALA A 76 -26.02 -12.91 38.57
N GLN A 77 -25.58 -11.81 39.16
CA GLN A 77 -25.12 -10.61 38.45
C GLN A 77 -23.90 -10.89 37.56
N ARG A 78 -22.95 -11.70 38.05
CA ARG A 78 -21.79 -12.12 37.28
C ARG A 78 -22.18 -12.91 36.04
N ARG A 79 -23.06 -13.91 36.17
CA ARG A 79 -23.56 -14.73 35.04
C ARG A 79 -24.37 -13.88 34.05
N SER A 80 -25.28 -13.01 34.54
CA SER A 80 -26.07 -12.10 33.67
C SER A 80 -25.17 -11.17 32.87
N ALA A 81 -24.12 -10.59 33.51
CA ALA A 81 -23.21 -9.66 32.85
C ALA A 81 -22.43 -10.34 31.71
N ILE A 82 -22.04 -11.62 31.87
CA ILE A 82 -21.36 -12.38 30.83
C ILE A 82 -22.33 -12.74 29.69
N GLN A 83 -23.56 -13.14 30.03
CA GLN A 83 -24.56 -13.48 29.04
C GLN A 83 -24.97 -12.28 28.18
N GLU A 84 -25.26 -11.13 28.80
CA GLU A 84 -25.55 -9.87 28.09
C GLU A 84 -24.43 -9.45 27.15
N MET A 85 -23.19 -9.56 27.62
CA MET A 85 -22.01 -9.29 26.79
C MET A 85 -21.94 -10.26 25.61
N THR A 86 -22.17 -11.57 25.84
CA THR A 86 -22.11 -12.59 24.78
C THR A 86 -23.16 -12.32 23.69
N GLU A 87 -24.40 -12.03 24.07
CA GLU A 87 -25.48 -11.74 23.13
C GLU A 87 -25.17 -10.50 22.27
N LEU A 88 -24.65 -9.43 22.89
CA LEU A 88 -24.27 -8.21 22.19
C LEU A 88 -23.10 -8.45 21.23
N VAL A 89 -22.07 -9.16 21.66
CA VAL A 89 -20.88 -9.42 20.84
C VAL A 89 -21.23 -10.34 19.67
N ASP A 90 -22.06 -11.35 19.88
CA ASP A 90 -22.49 -12.26 18.81
C ASP A 90 -23.34 -11.54 17.74
N ASP A 91 -24.22 -10.61 18.13
CA ASP A 91 -24.95 -9.77 17.17
C ASP A 91 -24.00 -8.89 16.35
N ARG A 92 -23.05 -8.23 17.00
CA ARG A 92 -22.11 -7.32 16.33
C ARG A 92 -21.15 -8.04 15.41
N THR A 93 -20.53 -9.13 15.86
CA THR A 93 -19.58 -9.91 15.07
C THR A 93 -20.21 -10.57 13.84
N SER A 94 -21.51 -10.92 13.89
CA SER A 94 -22.25 -11.44 12.74
C SER A 94 -22.37 -10.43 11.57
N ARG A 95 -22.14 -9.14 11.83
CA ARG A 95 -22.18 -8.07 10.82
C ARG A 95 -20.84 -7.83 10.15
N ILE A 96 -19.77 -8.47 10.63
CA ILE A 96 -18.44 -8.37 10.05
C ILE A 96 -18.33 -9.37 8.91
N ASP A 97 -18.13 -8.86 7.71
CA ASP A 97 -18.09 -9.65 6.48
C ASP A 97 -16.69 -10.28 6.28
N MET A 98 -16.26 -11.05 7.30
CA MET A 98 -15.02 -11.84 7.29
C MET A 98 -15.31 -13.26 7.77
N PRO A 99 -14.66 -14.28 7.17
CA PRO A 99 -14.79 -15.66 7.66
C PRO A 99 -14.26 -15.76 9.09
N GLN A 100 -15.08 -16.28 10.00
CA GLN A 100 -14.67 -16.57 11.36
C GLN A 100 -13.81 -17.84 11.38
N ALA A 101 -12.63 -17.76 12.01
CA ALA A 101 -11.74 -18.90 12.22
C ALA A 101 -12.02 -19.57 13.56
N ASN A 102 -12.04 -18.80 14.66
CA ASN A 102 -12.28 -19.30 16.00
C ASN A 102 -13.11 -18.32 16.85
N LYS A 103 -13.75 -18.86 17.88
CA LYS A 103 -14.41 -18.10 18.95
C LYS A 103 -13.98 -18.70 20.28
N LYS A 104 -13.56 -17.88 21.23
CA LYS A 104 -13.30 -18.29 22.62
C LYS A 104 -13.87 -17.29 23.61
N THR A 105 -14.40 -17.80 24.71
CA THR A 105 -14.76 -17.00 25.86
C THR A 105 -13.83 -17.34 27.00
N ILE A 106 -13.26 -16.32 27.63
CA ILE A 106 -12.26 -16.46 28.69
C ILE A 106 -12.78 -15.72 29.92
N ILE A 107 -12.73 -16.38 31.07
CA ILE A 107 -13.12 -15.81 32.34
C ILE A 107 -11.93 -15.86 33.26
N TYR A 108 -11.60 -14.76 33.92
CA TYR A 108 -10.43 -14.62 34.75
C TYR A 108 -10.80 -14.48 36.24
N ASP A 109 -10.10 -15.21 37.08
CA ASP A 109 -10.02 -14.98 38.52
C ASP A 109 -8.59 -14.54 38.86
N ASP A 110 -8.40 -13.28 39.20
CA ASP A 110 -7.08 -12.65 39.28
C ASP A 110 -6.44 -12.65 40.67
N TYR A 111 -7.19 -13.00 41.70
CA TYR A 111 -6.79 -12.75 43.08
C TYR A 111 -6.52 -14.03 43.88
N MET A 112 -6.11 -15.10 43.24
CA MET A 112 -5.78 -16.36 43.89
C MET A 112 -4.28 -16.47 44.22
N TYR A 113 -3.97 -17.06 45.35
CA TYR A 113 -2.61 -17.36 45.78
C TYR A 113 -2.46 -18.85 46.01
N LEU A 114 -1.39 -19.39 45.48
CA LEU A 114 -0.97 -20.77 45.66
C LEU A 114 -0.06 -20.86 46.91
N THR A 115 -0.34 -21.78 47.82
CA THR A 115 0.47 -22.00 49.01
C THR A 115 1.32 -23.28 48.84
N THR A 116 2.54 -23.14 48.33
CA THR A 116 3.50 -24.26 48.13
C THR A 116 4.86 -23.92 48.70
N GLY A 117 4.91 -23.64 50.03
CA GLY A 117 6.16 -23.24 50.66
C GLY A 117 6.56 -21.78 50.49
N LYS A 118 6.39 -21.21 49.29
CA LYS A 118 6.36 -19.76 49.01
C LYS A 118 5.00 -19.43 48.44
N THR A 119 4.39 -18.34 48.91
CA THR A 119 3.14 -17.86 48.38
C THR A 119 3.36 -17.24 47.00
N ALA A 120 2.77 -17.82 45.96
CA ALA A 120 2.85 -17.32 44.60
C ALA A 120 1.45 -16.91 44.10
N ARG A 121 1.35 -15.81 43.37
CA ARG A 121 0.10 -15.39 42.73
C ARG A 121 -0.18 -16.32 41.57
N VAL A 122 -1.41 -16.83 41.49
CA VAL A 122 -1.88 -17.69 40.41
C VAL A 122 -3.22 -17.18 39.90
N LYS A 123 -3.45 -17.34 38.62
CA LYS A 123 -4.75 -17.06 37.97
C LYS A 123 -5.50 -18.36 37.73
N VAL A 124 -6.81 -18.35 37.95
CA VAL A 124 -7.67 -19.43 37.49
C VAL A 124 -8.49 -18.91 36.31
N ILE A 125 -8.41 -19.61 35.21
CA ILE A 125 -8.98 -19.16 33.95
C ILE A 125 -9.92 -20.23 33.42
N GLY A 126 -11.19 -19.86 33.21
CA GLY A 126 -12.16 -20.70 32.51
C GLY A 126 -12.13 -20.35 30.98
N MET A 127 -11.97 -21.35 30.13
CA MET A 127 -11.91 -21.16 28.68
C MET A 127 -12.81 -22.14 27.95
N THR A 128 -13.40 -21.67 26.81
CA THR A 128 -14.20 -22.51 25.91
C THR A 128 -13.35 -23.02 24.74
N GLY A 129 -13.60 -24.28 24.29
CA GLY A 129 -13.04 -24.82 23.05
C GLY A 129 -11.55 -25.15 23.08
N LEU A 130 -11.00 -25.39 24.25
CA LEU A 130 -9.55 -25.62 24.45
C LEU A 130 -9.07 -26.98 23.92
N GLU A 131 -9.95 -27.98 23.86
CA GLU A 131 -9.62 -29.38 23.60
C GLU A 131 -8.87 -29.63 22.28
N ASP A 132 -9.25 -28.94 21.22
CA ASP A 132 -8.69 -29.10 19.88
C ASP A 132 -7.38 -28.31 19.66
N HIS A 133 -7.01 -27.44 20.62
CA HIS A 133 -5.92 -26.47 20.49
C HIS A 133 -4.73 -26.75 21.42
N VAL A 134 -4.76 -27.86 22.15
CA VAL A 134 -3.69 -28.25 23.08
C VAL A 134 -3.13 -29.64 22.76
N THR A 135 -1.84 -29.80 22.95
CA THR A 135 -1.16 -31.11 22.94
C THR A 135 -0.59 -31.39 24.32
N PHE A 136 -0.97 -32.50 24.93
CA PHE A 136 -0.50 -32.86 26.26
C PHE A 136 0.92 -33.42 26.22
N ILE A 137 1.77 -32.91 27.12
CA ILE A 137 3.12 -33.41 27.38
C ILE A 137 3.06 -34.49 28.44
N GLU A 138 2.22 -34.27 29.47
CA GLU A 138 2.02 -35.15 30.60
C GLU A 138 0.56 -35.06 31.06
N GLY A 139 -0.01 -36.20 31.54
CA GLY A 139 -1.40 -36.24 31.96
C GLY A 139 -2.42 -36.15 30.83
N GLY A 140 -3.52 -35.45 31.05
CA GLY A 140 -4.62 -35.30 30.10
C GLY A 140 -5.55 -34.14 30.46
N MET A 141 -6.66 -34.03 29.69
CA MET A 141 -7.68 -32.99 29.90
C MET A 141 -8.33 -33.12 31.28
N TYR A 142 -8.76 -32.02 31.84
CA TYR A 142 -9.54 -31.97 33.09
C TYR A 142 -10.91 -32.65 32.94
N ALA A 143 -11.38 -33.25 34.02
CA ALA A 143 -12.78 -33.68 34.12
C ALA A 143 -13.66 -32.50 34.57
N PRO A 144 -14.85 -32.32 33.98
CA PRO A 144 -15.77 -31.23 34.35
C PRO A 144 -16.34 -31.42 35.77
N GLY A 145 -16.68 -30.30 36.41
CA GLY A 145 -17.29 -30.27 37.74
C GLY A 145 -16.31 -30.46 38.91
N GLN A 146 -16.85 -30.24 40.12
CA GLN A 146 -16.09 -30.54 41.36
C GLN A 146 -15.99 -32.05 41.52
N GLN A 147 -14.78 -32.54 41.80
CA GLN A 147 -14.53 -33.96 42.00
C GLN A 147 -15.09 -34.46 43.37
N PRO A 148 -15.33 -35.78 43.53
CA PRO A 148 -15.88 -36.33 44.77
C PRO A 148 -15.03 -36.08 46.02
N ASP A 149 -13.72 -35.79 45.85
CA ASP A 149 -12.78 -35.42 46.91
C ASP A 149 -12.78 -33.91 47.23
N GLY A 150 -13.66 -33.15 46.59
CA GLY A 150 -13.79 -31.71 46.77
C GLY A 150 -12.81 -30.87 45.97
N THR A 151 -11.98 -31.47 45.12
CA THR A 151 -10.96 -30.76 44.31
C THR A 151 -11.52 -30.36 42.95
N PHE A 152 -10.87 -29.38 42.30
CA PHE A 152 -11.10 -29.03 40.90
C PHE A 152 -9.93 -29.48 40.04
N GLN A 153 -10.19 -30.13 38.92
CA GLN A 153 -9.13 -30.49 37.97
C GLN A 153 -8.78 -29.33 37.07
N VAL A 154 -7.48 -29.09 36.92
CA VAL A 154 -6.94 -27.99 36.10
C VAL A 154 -5.80 -28.49 35.23
N ILE A 155 -5.56 -27.79 34.10
CA ILE A 155 -4.37 -27.98 33.29
C ILE A 155 -3.53 -26.71 33.30
N CYS A 156 -2.25 -26.83 33.05
CA CYS A 156 -1.34 -25.69 32.93
C CYS A 156 -0.29 -25.93 31.85
N ASN A 157 0.38 -24.86 31.41
CA ASN A 157 1.45 -25.00 30.45
C ASN A 157 2.77 -25.47 31.14
N GLU A 158 3.74 -25.91 30.32
CA GLU A 158 5.03 -26.42 30.82
C GLU A 158 5.82 -25.38 31.65
N GLU A 159 5.75 -24.11 31.25
CA GLU A 159 6.46 -23.02 31.94
C GLU A 159 5.80 -22.66 33.27
N CYS A 160 4.48 -22.79 33.38
CA CYS A 160 3.73 -22.62 34.61
C CYS A 160 4.21 -23.60 35.71
N LEU A 161 4.49 -24.89 35.38
CA LEU A 161 5.05 -25.85 36.31
C LEU A 161 6.36 -25.36 36.89
N LYS A 162 7.25 -24.86 36.06
CA LYS A 162 8.58 -24.35 36.43
C LYS A 162 8.45 -23.09 37.29
N THR A 163 7.58 -22.17 36.89
CA THR A 163 7.38 -20.88 37.57
C THR A 163 6.78 -21.04 38.94
N LEU A 164 5.77 -21.91 39.09
CA LEU A 164 5.08 -22.14 40.35
C LEU A 164 5.70 -23.24 41.22
N GLY A 165 6.65 -24.01 40.69
CA GLY A 165 7.31 -25.12 41.41
C GLY A 165 6.37 -26.28 41.71
N ILE A 166 5.46 -26.59 40.77
CA ILE A 166 4.42 -27.63 40.92
C ILE A 166 4.68 -28.81 39.97
N SER A 167 3.94 -29.90 40.13
CA SER A 167 4.05 -31.13 39.33
C SER A 167 2.70 -31.62 38.84
N CYS A 168 2.68 -32.32 37.72
CA CYS A 168 1.50 -33.01 37.24
C CYS A 168 1.01 -34.06 38.25
N GLY A 169 -0.30 -34.20 38.42
CA GLY A 169 -0.91 -35.07 39.40
C GLY A 169 -0.92 -34.53 40.85
N GLY A 170 -0.25 -33.41 41.10
CA GLY A 170 -0.20 -32.78 42.44
C GLY A 170 -1.50 -32.03 42.75
N THR A 171 -1.91 -32.09 44.04
CA THR A 171 -3.04 -31.30 44.58
C THR A 171 -2.49 -30.15 45.40
N TYR A 172 -2.98 -28.94 45.11
CA TYR A 172 -2.48 -27.69 45.66
C TYR A 172 -3.59 -26.87 46.26
N GLU A 173 -3.30 -26.20 47.36
CA GLU A 173 -4.19 -25.28 48.03
C GLU A 173 -4.11 -23.89 47.38
N ILE A 174 -5.26 -23.32 47.00
CA ILE A 174 -5.36 -21.94 46.52
C ILE A 174 -6.29 -21.13 47.43
N GLN A 175 -5.92 -19.90 47.70
CA GLN A 175 -6.68 -18.99 48.56
C GLN A 175 -6.89 -17.64 47.88
N ASN A 176 -8.04 -17.04 48.16
CA ASN A 176 -8.32 -15.69 47.65
C ASN A 176 -7.81 -14.65 48.68
N SER A 177 -7.12 -13.61 48.19
CA SER A 177 -6.59 -12.56 49.07
C SER A 177 -7.66 -11.65 49.69
N PHE A 178 -8.86 -11.58 49.09
CA PHE A 178 -9.96 -10.75 49.60
C PHE A 178 -10.86 -11.45 50.59
N TYR A 179 -10.88 -12.80 50.59
CA TYR A 179 -11.72 -13.63 51.42
C TYR A 179 -10.89 -14.52 52.36
N THR A 180 -10.03 -13.88 53.18
CA THR A 180 -9.11 -14.56 54.10
C THR A 180 -9.80 -15.45 55.14
N SER A 181 -11.09 -15.33 55.36
CA SER A 181 -11.89 -16.14 56.26
C SER A 181 -12.63 -17.30 55.55
N ALA A 182 -12.51 -17.43 54.23
CA ALA A 182 -13.13 -18.50 53.47
C ALA A 182 -12.31 -19.81 53.56
N GLU A 183 -12.98 -20.95 53.40
CA GLU A 183 -12.29 -22.24 53.32
C GLU A 183 -11.39 -22.27 52.07
N PRO A 184 -10.18 -22.85 52.16
CA PRO A 184 -9.29 -22.94 51.03
C PRO A 184 -9.87 -23.85 49.94
N LEU A 185 -9.59 -23.51 48.66
CA LEU A 185 -9.93 -24.35 47.52
C LEU A 185 -8.74 -25.24 47.17
N TYR A 186 -9.04 -26.43 46.68
CA TYR A 186 -8.01 -27.37 46.24
C TYR A 186 -8.12 -27.62 44.73
N VAL A 187 -6.99 -27.53 44.05
CA VAL A 187 -6.88 -27.82 42.62
C VAL A 187 -5.90 -28.97 42.39
N THR A 188 -6.25 -29.89 41.50
CA THR A 188 -5.39 -30.98 41.06
C THR A 188 -4.96 -30.77 39.62
N VAL A 189 -3.66 -30.72 39.36
CA VAL A 189 -3.11 -30.57 38.00
C VAL A 189 -3.27 -31.89 37.26
N SER A 190 -4.28 -32.00 36.39
CA SER A 190 -4.58 -33.22 35.63
C SER A 190 -3.71 -33.36 34.37
N GLY A 191 -3.18 -32.28 33.84
CA GLY A 191 -2.35 -32.33 32.65
C GLY A 191 -1.51 -31.08 32.42
N VAL A 192 -0.45 -31.29 31.65
CA VAL A 192 0.48 -30.26 31.21
C VAL A 192 0.43 -30.20 29.72
N PHE A 193 0.13 -29.01 29.17
CA PHE A 193 -0.09 -28.84 27.76
C PHE A 193 0.94 -27.91 27.14
N ARG A 194 1.01 -28.00 25.81
CA ARG A 194 1.65 -27.07 24.88
C ARG A 194 0.66 -26.72 23.79
N GLN A 195 0.80 -25.57 23.16
CA GLN A 195 0.03 -25.22 21.96
C GLN A 195 0.15 -26.30 20.88
N SER A 196 -0.96 -26.64 20.21
CA SER A 196 -0.95 -27.62 19.11
C SER A 196 -0.14 -27.13 17.92
N SER A 197 -0.13 -25.81 17.66
CA SER A 197 0.63 -25.15 16.60
C SER A 197 0.99 -23.72 17.02
N GLU A 198 2.18 -23.26 16.63
CA GLU A 198 2.62 -21.87 16.87
C GLU A 198 1.80 -20.84 16.09
N ASN A 199 1.16 -21.24 14.99
CA ASN A 199 0.33 -20.40 14.14
C ASN A 199 -1.17 -20.65 14.32
N ASP A 200 -1.58 -21.23 15.45
CA ASP A 200 -2.98 -21.46 15.73
C ASP A 200 -3.69 -20.15 16.11
N SER A 201 -4.68 -19.75 15.29
CA SER A 201 -5.47 -18.54 15.52
C SER A 201 -6.30 -18.55 16.80
N TYR A 202 -6.43 -19.69 17.47
CA TYR A 202 -7.04 -19.78 18.79
C TYR A 202 -6.15 -19.12 19.85
N TRP A 203 -4.83 -19.33 19.77
CA TRP A 203 -3.84 -18.69 20.61
C TRP A 203 -3.39 -17.37 19.98
N SER A 204 -4.30 -16.45 19.85
CA SER A 204 -4.13 -15.17 19.15
C SER A 204 -3.18 -14.19 19.85
N GLU A 205 -2.77 -14.51 21.07
CA GLU A 205 -1.82 -13.76 21.90
C GLU A 205 -0.62 -14.62 22.30
N THR A 206 0.41 -13.98 22.86
CA THR A 206 1.57 -14.70 23.43
C THR A 206 1.13 -15.56 24.62
N MET A 207 1.92 -16.59 24.97
CA MET A 207 1.64 -17.45 26.13
C MET A 207 1.93 -16.78 27.47
N GLU A 208 2.42 -15.54 27.47
CA GLU A 208 2.78 -14.80 28.68
C GLU A 208 1.65 -14.72 29.74
N PRO A 209 0.37 -14.47 29.40
CA PRO A 209 -0.72 -14.45 30.35
C PRO A 209 -0.95 -15.79 31.07
N TYR A 210 -0.48 -16.89 30.50
CA TYR A 210 -0.69 -18.25 30.99
C TYR A 210 0.49 -18.84 31.78
N LEU A 211 1.58 -18.07 32.00
CA LEU A 211 2.80 -18.52 32.71
C LEU A 211 2.53 -18.88 34.16
N ASN A 212 1.51 -18.29 34.78
CA ASN A 212 1.10 -18.53 36.15
C ASN A 212 -0.42 -18.77 36.24
N ALA A 213 -0.96 -19.53 35.29
CA ALA A 213 -2.40 -19.75 35.17
C ALA A 213 -2.77 -21.24 35.22
N PHE A 214 -3.84 -21.55 35.92
CA PHE A 214 -4.56 -22.81 35.87
C PHE A 214 -5.77 -22.67 34.97
N LEU A 215 -5.88 -23.53 33.96
CA LEU A 215 -7.02 -23.55 33.04
C LEU A 215 -8.01 -24.61 33.52
N ILE A 216 -9.26 -24.19 33.62
CA ILE A 216 -10.39 -25.03 34.03
C ILE A 216 -11.51 -24.96 32.96
N ASP A 217 -12.35 -25.97 32.94
CA ASP A 217 -13.54 -25.95 32.09
C ASP A 217 -14.43 -24.73 32.35
N TYR A 218 -14.89 -24.12 31.28
CA TYR A 218 -15.69 -22.88 31.31
C TYR A 218 -16.99 -23.06 32.12
N ASP A 219 -17.73 -24.15 31.87
CA ASP A 219 -19.01 -24.39 32.53
C ASP A 219 -18.78 -24.74 34.00
N THR A 220 -17.71 -25.47 34.31
CA THR A 220 -17.28 -25.75 35.71
C THR A 220 -16.93 -24.45 36.42
N PHE A 221 -16.26 -23.52 35.77
CA PHE A 221 -15.93 -22.21 36.34
C PHE A 221 -17.18 -21.42 36.70
N LEU A 222 -18.11 -21.27 35.75
CA LEU A 222 -19.37 -20.53 35.94
C LEU A 222 -20.34 -21.21 36.90
N GLY A 223 -20.31 -22.53 36.99
CA GLY A 223 -21.08 -23.34 37.89
C GLY A 223 -20.43 -23.52 39.26
N ASP A 224 -19.91 -24.72 39.46
CA ASP A 224 -19.39 -25.22 40.75
C ASP A 224 -18.33 -24.35 41.37
N TYR A 225 -17.36 -23.84 40.57
CA TYR A 225 -16.25 -23.03 41.06
C TYR A 225 -16.73 -21.67 41.58
N LEU A 226 -17.60 -20.99 40.84
CA LEU A 226 -18.18 -19.69 41.21
C LEU A 226 -19.10 -19.84 42.42
N ASP A 227 -19.83 -20.96 42.55
CA ASP A 227 -20.78 -21.22 43.64
C ASP A 227 -20.10 -21.53 44.97
N THR A 228 -18.78 -21.80 44.99
CA THR A 228 -18.01 -21.88 46.26
C THR A 228 -18.05 -20.58 47.06
N GLY A 229 -18.34 -19.44 46.42
CA GLY A 229 -18.36 -18.12 47.06
C GLY A 229 -16.99 -17.56 47.44
N VAL A 230 -15.91 -18.27 47.10
CA VAL A 230 -14.52 -17.89 47.42
C VAL A 230 -13.90 -17.12 46.26
N THR A 231 -14.49 -17.18 45.09
CA THR A 231 -13.92 -16.62 43.84
C THR A 231 -14.24 -15.15 43.67
N THR A 232 -13.29 -14.43 43.07
CA THR A 232 -13.45 -13.04 42.65
C THR A 232 -13.32 -12.99 41.13
N LEU A 233 -14.44 -13.06 40.42
CA LEU A 233 -14.40 -12.87 39.00
C LEU A 233 -13.96 -11.44 38.65
N GLY A 234 -12.78 -11.26 38.10
CA GLY A 234 -12.22 -9.96 37.78
C GLY A 234 -12.66 -9.43 36.41
N SER A 235 -12.61 -10.27 35.40
CA SER A 235 -12.99 -9.90 34.04
C SER A 235 -13.40 -11.10 33.19
N ALA A 236 -14.10 -10.81 32.12
CA ALA A 236 -14.43 -11.78 31.07
C ALA A 236 -14.08 -11.18 29.71
N ASP A 237 -13.46 -11.99 28.87
CA ASP A 237 -13.14 -11.64 27.48
C ASP A 237 -13.91 -12.55 26.53
N ILE A 238 -14.49 -11.96 25.49
CA ILE A 238 -14.95 -12.70 24.33
C ILE A 238 -14.03 -12.34 23.19
N ARG A 239 -13.42 -13.34 22.59
CA ARG A 239 -12.47 -13.18 21.52
C ARG A 239 -12.92 -13.95 20.29
N TYR A 240 -12.97 -13.24 19.15
CA TYR A 240 -13.18 -13.80 17.83
C TYR A 240 -11.91 -13.66 17.03
N SER A 241 -11.51 -14.72 16.34
CA SER A 241 -10.42 -14.68 15.37
C SER A 241 -11.01 -14.75 13.97
N PHE A 242 -10.85 -13.68 13.19
CA PHE A 242 -11.29 -13.62 11.80
C PHE A 242 -10.13 -13.97 10.87
N ASP A 243 -10.40 -14.77 9.82
CA ASP A 243 -9.40 -15.14 8.82
C ASP A 243 -9.09 -13.97 7.88
N TYR A 244 -8.14 -13.12 8.28
CA TYR A 244 -7.73 -11.95 7.52
C TYR A 244 -7.13 -12.30 6.16
N GLN A 245 -6.65 -13.54 5.94
CA GLN A 245 -6.08 -13.97 4.66
C GLN A 245 -7.16 -14.11 3.58
N LYS A 246 -8.41 -14.32 3.98
CA LYS A 246 -9.58 -14.42 3.09
C LYS A 246 -10.39 -13.13 2.98
N MET A 247 -9.98 -12.06 3.65
CA MET A 247 -10.65 -10.76 3.56
C MET A 247 -10.60 -10.22 2.13
N ASP A 248 -11.74 -9.74 1.61
CA ASP A 248 -11.82 -9.11 0.29
C ASP A 248 -11.82 -7.57 0.42
N LEU A 249 -11.15 -6.89 -0.51
CA LEU A 249 -11.09 -5.42 -0.53
C LEU A 249 -12.46 -4.76 -0.69
N ASN A 250 -13.41 -5.46 -1.31
CA ASN A 250 -14.77 -4.94 -1.50
C ASN A 250 -15.50 -4.79 -0.16
N ASP A 251 -15.19 -5.66 0.80
CA ASP A 251 -15.86 -5.71 2.11
C ASP A 251 -15.17 -4.75 3.11
N LEU A 252 -13.98 -4.24 2.77
CA LEU A 252 -13.17 -3.40 3.64
C LEU A 252 -13.91 -2.18 4.18
N SER A 253 -14.70 -1.50 3.34
CA SER A 253 -15.47 -0.33 3.75
C SER A 253 -16.59 -0.67 4.72
N SER A 254 -17.23 -1.85 4.57
CA SER A 254 -18.25 -2.37 5.48
C SER A 254 -17.63 -2.78 6.82
N ILE A 255 -16.49 -3.47 6.76
CA ILE A 255 -15.73 -3.92 7.92
C ILE A 255 -15.27 -2.71 8.75
N THR A 256 -14.61 -1.73 8.13
CA THR A 256 -14.13 -0.51 8.82
C THR A 256 -15.27 0.25 9.48
N LYS A 257 -16.40 0.40 8.76
CA LYS A 257 -17.60 1.07 9.32
C LYS A 257 -18.14 0.35 10.54
N THR A 258 -18.23 -0.99 10.50
CA THR A 258 -18.72 -1.79 11.64
C THR A 258 -17.78 -1.66 12.83
N ILE A 259 -16.47 -1.71 12.62
CA ILE A 259 -15.45 -1.52 13.66
C ILE A 259 -15.54 -0.12 14.28
N ASP A 260 -15.69 0.92 13.48
CA ASP A 260 -15.82 2.32 13.96
C ASP A 260 -17.10 2.50 14.80
N GLU A 261 -18.20 1.85 14.41
CA GLU A 261 -19.42 1.81 15.20
C GLU A 261 -19.20 1.09 16.54
N ASP A 262 -18.45 -0.02 16.55
CA ASP A 262 -18.14 -0.82 17.72
C ASP A 262 -17.29 -0.06 18.75
N PHE A 263 -16.34 0.77 18.30
CA PHE A 263 -15.60 1.71 19.17
C PHE A 263 -16.51 2.71 19.91
N THR A 264 -17.73 2.91 19.44
CA THR A 264 -18.72 3.78 20.10
C THR A 264 -19.70 2.98 20.93
N ILE A 265 -20.16 1.83 20.44
CA ILE A 265 -21.21 1.02 21.06
C ILE A 265 -20.72 0.31 22.32
N TYR A 266 -19.54 -0.29 22.29
CA TYR A 266 -19.03 -1.05 23.43
C TYR A 266 -18.73 -0.17 24.64
N PRO A 267 -18.04 0.97 24.54
CA PRO A 267 -17.85 1.85 25.70
C PRO A 267 -19.17 2.38 26.27
N ALA A 268 -20.20 2.60 25.44
CA ALA A 268 -21.53 3.01 25.91
C ALA A 268 -22.23 1.93 26.76
N ASN A 269 -21.82 0.66 26.63
CA ASN A 269 -22.31 -0.49 27.40
C ASN A 269 -21.32 -0.95 28.48
N ASP A 270 -20.38 -0.11 28.87
CA ASP A 270 -19.35 -0.42 29.87
C ASP A 270 -18.47 -1.63 29.49
N LEU A 271 -18.16 -1.75 28.20
CA LEU A 271 -17.30 -2.76 27.63
C LEU A 271 -16.05 -2.11 27.01
N ARG A 272 -14.89 -2.77 27.13
CA ARG A 272 -13.69 -2.38 26.39
C ARG A 272 -13.64 -3.17 25.10
N PHE A 273 -13.30 -2.49 24.04
CA PHE A 273 -13.14 -3.10 22.73
C PHE A 273 -11.74 -2.83 22.18
N SER A 274 -11.12 -3.85 21.61
CA SER A 274 -9.87 -3.71 20.86
C SER A 274 -9.88 -4.65 19.64
N MET A 275 -9.30 -4.15 18.56
CA MET A 275 -9.08 -4.90 17.34
C MET A 275 -7.82 -4.37 16.66
N GLY A 276 -6.76 -5.20 16.59
CA GLY A 276 -5.44 -4.79 16.07
C GLY A 276 -5.45 -4.36 14.60
N ILE A 277 -6.41 -4.85 13.82
CA ILE A 277 -6.57 -4.51 12.41
C ILE A 277 -6.84 -3.01 12.16
N ASN A 278 -7.44 -2.29 13.12
CA ASN A 278 -7.86 -0.90 12.92
C ASN A 278 -6.68 0.04 12.60
N ASP A 279 -5.58 -0.10 13.30
CA ASP A 279 -4.38 0.71 13.07
C ASP A 279 -3.76 0.39 11.71
N ILE A 280 -3.75 -0.89 11.34
CA ILE A 280 -3.27 -1.36 10.04
C ILE A 280 -4.13 -0.81 8.91
N LEU A 281 -5.47 -0.80 9.06
CA LEU A 281 -6.39 -0.29 8.04
C LEU A 281 -6.23 1.22 7.81
N SER A 282 -5.97 1.99 8.86
CA SER A 282 -5.74 3.43 8.76
C SER A 282 -4.47 3.75 7.95
N GLU A 283 -3.37 3.05 8.22
CA GLU A 283 -2.12 3.20 7.49
C GLU A 283 -2.23 2.68 6.05
N TYR A 284 -2.91 1.55 5.86
CA TYR A 284 -3.21 0.98 4.56
C TYR A 284 -3.98 1.96 3.67
N ALA A 285 -4.99 2.68 4.20
CA ALA A 285 -5.77 3.65 3.42
C ALA A 285 -4.88 4.74 2.81
N VAL A 286 -3.89 5.24 3.55
CA VAL A 286 -2.91 6.21 3.06
C VAL A 286 -2.02 5.59 1.98
N ARG A 287 -1.52 4.38 2.19
CA ARG A 287 -0.69 3.65 1.22
C ARG A 287 -1.46 3.36 -0.07
N ALA A 288 -2.74 2.96 0.05
CA ALA A 288 -3.62 2.70 -1.08
C ALA A 288 -3.86 3.95 -1.94
N ALA A 289 -4.12 5.10 -1.31
CA ALA A 289 -4.29 6.36 -2.01
C ALA A 289 -3.02 6.77 -2.77
N ASN A 290 -1.85 6.57 -2.18
CA ASN A 290 -0.56 6.84 -2.82
C ASN A 290 -0.31 5.92 -4.02
N LEU A 291 -0.58 4.62 -3.88
CA LEU A 291 -0.43 3.65 -4.98
C LEU A 291 -1.37 3.99 -6.14
N LYS A 292 -2.63 4.31 -5.83
CA LYS A 292 -3.63 4.72 -6.83
C LYS A 292 -3.16 5.95 -7.61
N SER A 293 -2.67 6.96 -6.92
CA SER A 293 -2.14 8.17 -7.55
C SER A 293 -0.96 7.85 -8.46
N MET A 294 -0.05 7.00 -8.02
CA MET A 294 1.14 6.61 -8.77
C MET A 294 0.79 5.83 -10.06
N LEU A 295 -0.16 4.91 -9.99
CA LEU A 295 -0.61 4.16 -11.17
C LEU A 295 -1.26 5.08 -12.22
N TRP A 296 -2.10 6.04 -11.78
CA TRP A 296 -2.67 7.03 -12.67
C TRP A 296 -1.61 7.90 -13.36
N ILE A 297 -0.58 8.30 -12.62
CA ILE A 297 0.56 9.06 -13.13
C ILE A 297 1.22 8.36 -14.33
N LEU A 298 1.48 7.07 -14.19
CA LEU A 298 2.12 6.28 -15.25
C LEU A 298 1.17 6.03 -16.44
N GLN A 299 -0.13 6.01 -16.20
CA GLN A 299 -1.13 5.67 -17.20
C GLN A 299 -1.54 6.87 -18.10
N ILE A 300 -1.59 8.08 -17.54
CA ILE A 300 -2.02 9.28 -18.29
C ILE A 300 -1.21 9.49 -19.58
N PRO A 301 0.13 9.47 -19.60
CA PRO A 301 0.92 9.61 -20.81
C PRO A 301 0.59 8.55 -21.86
N THR A 302 0.38 7.32 -21.43
CA THR A 302 0.07 6.18 -22.31
C THR A 302 -1.32 6.32 -22.95
N ILE A 303 -2.31 6.76 -22.18
CA ILE A 303 -3.68 7.03 -22.68
C ILE A 303 -3.65 8.14 -23.75
N VAL A 304 -2.92 9.22 -23.48
CA VAL A 304 -2.76 10.32 -24.44
C VAL A 304 -2.10 9.84 -25.73
N MET A 305 -1.06 9.02 -25.63
CA MET A 305 -0.39 8.43 -26.78
C MET A 305 -1.32 7.53 -27.60
N LEU A 306 -2.10 6.67 -26.93
CA LEU A 306 -3.04 5.79 -27.61
C LEU A 306 -4.18 6.55 -28.27
N ALA A 307 -4.69 7.61 -27.63
CA ALA A 307 -5.68 8.50 -28.23
C ALA A 307 -5.12 9.16 -29.49
N PHE A 308 -3.88 9.65 -29.43
CA PHE A 308 -3.21 10.21 -30.57
C PHE A 308 -2.97 9.19 -31.70
N TYR A 309 -2.57 7.96 -31.36
CA TYR A 309 -2.45 6.86 -32.30
C TYR A 309 -3.76 6.57 -33.03
N LEU A 310 -4.86 6.43 -32.30
CA LEU A 310 -6.18 6.17 -32.87
C LEU A 310 -6.67 7.31 -33.73
N PHE A 311 -6.43 8.57 -33.34
CA PHE A 311 -6.70 9.75 -34.15
C PHE A 311 -5.92 9.67 -35.45
N MET A 312 -4.63 9.33 -35.42
CA MET A 312 -3.78 9.25 -36.61
C MET A 312 -4.24 8.13 -37.56
N VAL A 313 -4.51 6.92 -37.00
CA VAL A 313 -4.99 5.80 -37.83
C VAL A 313 -6.35 6.12 -38.47
N SER A 314 -7.26 6.72 -37.71
CA SER A 314 -8.54 7.19 -38.23
C SER A 314 -8.35 8.24 -39.34
N GLN A 315 -7.43 9.18 -39.16
CA GLN A 315 -7.12 10.17 -40.21
C GLN A 315 -6.56 9.55 -41.49
N LEU A 316 -5.65 8.56 -41.34
CA LEU A 316 -5.11 7.80 -42.46
C LEU A 316 -6.19 7.02 -43.21
N ASN A 317 -7.12 6.40 -42.46
CA ASN A 317 -8.28 5.70 -43.05
C ASN A 317 -9.13 6.67 -43.85
N VAL A 318 -9.52 7.79 -43.26
CA VAL A 318 -10.31 8.82 -43.93
C VAL A 318 -9.60 9.35 -45.16
N GLU A 319 -8.29 9.54 -45.13
CA GLU A 319 -7.54 10.02 -46.29
C GLU A 319 -7.53 9.04 -47.47
N GLN A 320 -7.45 7.74 -47.20
CA GLN A 320 -7.57 6.72 -48.25
C GLN A 320 -8.99 6.63 -48.82
N GLU A 321 -10.00 6.78 -47.99
CA GLU A 321 -11.40 6.69 -48.38
C GLU A 321 -12.01 8.01 -48.90
N LYS A 322 -11.25 9.10 -48.95
CA LYS A 322 -11.74 10.41 -49.44
C LYS A 322 -12.41 10.36 -50.85
N ASN A 323 -11.90 9.51 -51.74
CA ASN A 323 -12.50 9.29 -53.07
C ASN A 323 -13.87 8.63 -52.95
N GLU A 324 -14.02 7.61 -52.09
CA GLU A 324 -15.30 6.91 -51.88
C GLU A 324 -16.32 7.84 -51.24
N ILE A 325 -15.90 8.62 -50.23
CA ILE A 325 -16.72 9.64 -49.58
C ILE A 325 -17.25 10.65 -50.60
N ALA A 326 -16.38 11.11 -51.52
CA ALA A 326 -16.75 12.04 -52.54
C ALA A 326 -17.76 11.42 -53.55
N VAL A 327 -17.61 10.13 -53.88
CA VAL A 327 -18.55 9.39 -54.73
C VAL A 327 -19.90 9.21 -54.05
N PHE A 328 -19.93 8.86 -52.75
CA PHE A 328 -21.20 8.79 -52.01
C PHE A 328 -21.93 10.14 -51.99
N LYS A 329 -21.18 11.21 -51.79
CA LYS A 329 -21.73 12.56 -51.83
C LYS A 329 -22.28 12.95 -53.20
N SER A 330 -21.64 12.58 -54.32
CA SER A 330 -22.15 12.83 -55.66
C SER A 330 -23.43 12.07 -55.99
N ARG A 331 -23.64 10.94 -55.31
CA ARG A 331 -24.85 10.13 -55.39
C ARG A 331 -25.95 10.59 -54.42
N GLY A 332 -25.78 11.74 -53.75
CA GLY A 332 -26.80 12.35 -52.91
C GLY A 332 -26.75 11.96 -51.43
N ALA A 333 -25.70 11.26 -50.98
CA ALA A 333 -25.58 10.94 -49.56
C ALA A 333 -25.37 12.19 -48.69
N SER A 334 -26.14 12.32 -47.62
CA SER A 334 -25.99 13.42 -46.68
C SER A 334 -24.71 13.25 -45.82
N SER A 335 -24.19 14.35 -45.28
CA SER A 335 -23.02 14.29 -44.36
C SER A 335 -23.32 13.45 -43.10
N GLY A 336 -24.57 13.46 -42.62
CA GLY A 336 -25.01 12.64 -41.48
C GLY A 336 -25.02 11.16 -41.82
N GLN A 337 -25.43 10.76 -43.04
CA GLN A 337 -25.39 9.36 -43.47
C GLN A 337 -23.95 8.82 -43.57
N ILE A 338 -23.03 9.62 -44.09
CA ILE A 338 -21.62 9.27 -44.14
C ILE A 338 -21.06 9.12 -42.72
N PHE A 339 -21.31 10.10 -41.86
CA PHE A 339 -20.90 10.04 -40.45
C PHE A 339 -21.47 8.81 -39.77
N ALA A 340 -22.75 8.46 -39.97
CA ALA A 340 -23.41 7.29 -39.37
C ALA A 340 -22.76 5.95 -39.79
N ILE A 341 -22.27 5.84 -41.05
CA ILE A 341 -21.55 4.61 -41.47
C ILE A 341 -20.26 4.40 -40.67
N TYR A 342 -19.47 5.45 -40.51
CA TYR A 342 -18.23 5.36 -39.71
C TYR A 342 -18.50 5.22 -38.22
N ALA A 343 -19.54 5.87 -37.71
CA ALA A 343 -19.97 5.74 -36.35
C ALA A 343 -20.43 4.29 -36.03
N MET A 344 -21.16 3.66 -36.96
CA MET A 344 -21.50 2.24 -36.82
C MET A 344 -20.29 1.33 -36.89
N GLU A 345 -19.32 1.61 -37.76
CA GLU A 345 -18.07 0.86 -37.84
C GLU A 345 -17.29 0.91 -36.52
N ALA A 346 -17.04 2.13 -36.03
CA ALA A 346 -16.37 2.34 -34.73
C ALA A 346 -17.20 1.81 -33.56
N GLY A 347 -18.53 1.87 -33.62
CA GLY A 347 -19.44 1.33 -32.62
C GLY A 347 -19.37 -0.19 -32.52
N VAL A 348 -19.35 -0.92 -33.65
CA VAL A 348 -19.19 -2.36 -33.70
C VAL A 348 -17.83 -2.77 -33.14
N LEU A 349 -16.76 -2.08 -33.56
CA LEU A 349 -15.41 -2.33 -33.03
C LEU A 349 -15.35 -2.05 -31.52
N GLY A 350 -15.93 -0.95 -31.06
CA GLY A 350 -16.02 -0.58 -29.66
C GLY A 350 -16.77 -1.61 -28.81
N LEU A 351 -17.89 -2.15 -29.31
CA LEU A 351 -18.69 -3.15 -28.59
C LEU A 351 -17.92 -4.47 -28.43
N VAL A 352 -17.26 -4.95 -29.49
CA VAL A 352 -16.41 -6.14 -29.39
C VAL A 352 -15.24 -5.89 -28.46
N THR A 353 -14.63 -4.72 -28.52
CA THR A 353 -13.53 -4.32 -27.66
C THR A 353 -13.98 -4.24 -26.19
N PHE A 354 -15.14 -3.67 -25.92
CA PHE A 354 -15.69 -3.58 -24.55
C PHE A 354 -15.75 -4.93 -23.84
N ILE A 355 -16.19 -5.97 -24.55
CA ILE A 355 -16.26 -7.32 -24.00
C ILE A 355 -14.87 -7.94 -23.84
N ALA A 356 -13.98 -7.73 -24.82
CA ALA A 356 -12.66 -8.37 -24.84
C ALA A 356 -11.62 -7.64 -23.98
N ALA A 357 -11.76 -6.33 -23.75
CA ALA A 357 -10.77 -5.50 -23.08
C ALA A 357 -10.44 -5.93 -21.64
N PRO A 358 -11.40 -6.28 -20.76
CA PRO A 358 -11.07 -6.73 -19.42
C PRO A 358 -10.22 -8.00 -19.39
N PHE A 359 -10.45 -8.93 -20.32
CA PHE A 359 -9.65 -10.17 -20.44
C PHE A 359 -8.22 -9.88 -20.91
N ILE A 360 -8.07 -8.93 -21.84
CA ILE A 360 -6.74 -8.44 -22.23
C ILE A 360 -6.08 -7.69 -21.07
N GLY A 361 -6.86 -6.93 -20.29
CA GLY A 361 -6.39 -6.29 -19.06
C GLY A 361 -5.84 -7.29 -18.04
N MET A 362 -6.53 -8.41 -17.82
CA MET A 362 -6.06 -9.50 -16.96
C MET A 362 -4.73 -10.09 -17.48
N LEU A 363 -4.65 -10.35 -18.78
CA LEU A 363 -3.44 -10.89 -19.39
C LEU A 363 -2.26 -9.91 -19.26
N LEU A 364 -2.47 -8.63 -19.51
CA LEU A 364 -1.45 -7.59 -19.31
C LEU A 364 -1.05 -7.46 -17.84
N CYS A 365 -2.01 -7.56 -16.92
CA CYS A 365 -1.76 -7.54 -15.49
C CYS A 365 -0.87 -8.70 -15.03
N SER A 366 -1.11 -9.92 -15.53
CA SER A 366 -0.27 -11.08 -15.22
C SER A 366 1.18 -10.90 -15.72
N PHE A 367 1.39 -10.31 -16.90
CA PHE A 367 2.72 -9.97 -17.38
C PHE A 367 3.41 -8.88 -16.54
N LEU A 368 2.68 -7.86 -16.10
CA LEU A 368 3.22 -6.82 -15.22
C LEU A 368 3.64 -7.38 -13.87
N GLY A 369 2.86 -8.31 -13.31
CA GLY A 369 3.16 -8.96 -12.02
C GLY A 369 4.44 -9.81 -12.03
N VAL A 370 4.85 -10.31 -13.20
CA VAL A 370 6.09 -11.10 -13.38
C VAL A 370 7.30 -10.22 -13.71
N SER A 371 7.07 -8.97 -14.14
CA SER A 371 8.14 -8.06 -14.59
C SER A 371 8.95 -7.51 -13.43
N ASN A 372 10.26 -7.72 -13.43
CA ASN A 372 11.21 -7.31 -12.39
C ASN A 372 11.45 -5.78 -12.25
N GLY A 373 10.86 -4.95 -13.09
CA GLY A 373 11.17 -3.52 -13.15
C GLY A 373 10.06 -2.59 -12.70
N PHE A 374 8.88 -3.12 -12.43
CA PHE A 374 7.69 -2.34 -12.12
C PHE A 374 7.19 -2.69 -10.71
N LEU A 375 7.52 -1.86 -9.72
CA LEU A 375 7.09 -2.03 -8.33
C LEU A 375 7.72 -3.27 -7.65
N GLU A 376 9.02 -3.23 -7.35
CA GLU A 376 9.79 -4.30 -6.68
C GLU A 376 9.25 -4.74 -5.31
N PHE A 377 8.41 -3.93 -4.67
CA PHE A 377 7.78 -4.26 -3.38
C PHE A 377 6.70 -5.36 -3.46
N VAL A 378 6.30 -5.75 -4.67
CA VAL A 378 5.40 -6.89 -4.87
C VAL A 378 6.26 -8.11 -5.21
N ASN A 379 6.52 -8.98 -4.23
CA ASN A 379 7.32 -10.21 -4.43
C ASN A 379 6.87 -11.00 -5.68
N ARG A 380 7.84 -11.64 -6.36
CA ARG A 380 7.79 -12.37 -7.64
C ARG A 380 6.77 -13.53 -7.75
N THR A 381 5.81 -13.65 -6.87
CA THR A 381 4.75 -14.66 -6.97
C THR A 381 3.59 -14.11 -7.80
N GLY A 382 3.00 -14.93 -8.65
CA GLY A 382 1.90 -14.53 -9.52
C GLY A 382 0.78 -13.83 -8.76
N LEU A 383 0.37 -12.65 -9.25
CA LEU A 383 -0.77 -11.93 -8.72
C LEU A 383 -2.04 -12.77 -8.93
N SER A 384 -2.83 -12.95 -7.90
CA SER A 384 -4.18 -13.52 -8.03
C SER A 384 -5.08 -12.47 -8.70
N VAL A 385 -5.18 -12.56 -10.02
CA VAL A 385 -5.93 -11.60 -10.82
C VAL A 385 -7.40 -11.97 -10.82
N LYS A 386 -8.25 -11.13 -10.21
CA LYS A 386 -9.70 -11.26 -10.24
C LYS A 386 -10.30 -10.23 -11.21
N LEU A 387 -11.38 -10.63 -11.88
CA LEU A 387 -12.12 -9.72 -12.76
C LEU A 387 -13.07 -8.87 -11.91
N SER A 388 -12.85 -7.56 -11.89
CA SER A 388 -13.68 -6.60 -11.16
C SER A 388 -14.70 -5.89 -12.07
N LEU A 389 -15.81 -5.43 -11.51
CA LEU A 389 -16.78 -4.59 -12.23
C LEU A 389 -16.15 -3.29 -12.70
N ASP A 390 -15.22 -2.74 -11.94
CA ASP A 390 -14.48 -1.53 -12.28
C ASP A 390 -13.70 -1.69 -13.58
N ALA A 391 -13.17 -2.87 -13.87
CA ALA A 391 -12.49 -3.14 -15.14
C ALA A 391 -13.41 -2.94 -16.35
N PHE A 392 -14.69 -3.28 -16.25
CA PHE A 392 -15.67 -3.03 -17.31
C PHE A 392 -16.05 -1.55 -17.41
N ILE A 393 -16.15 -0.84 -16.28
CA ILE A 393 -16.41 0.62 -16.27
C ILE A 393 -15.27 1.36 -16.96
N TYR A 394 -14.02 1.01 -16.65
CA TYR A 394 -12.84 1.60 -17.27
C TYR A 394 -12.73 1.24 -18.76
N ALA A 395 -13.09 0.00 -19.12
CA ALA A 395 -13.19 -0.41 -20.55
C ALA A 395 -14.22 0.42 -21.30
N LEU A 396 -15.40 0.64 -20.72
CA LEU A 396 -16.45 1.44 -21.32
C LEU A 396 -16.00 2.89 -21.53
N LEU A 397 -15.40 3.48 -20.49
CA LEU A 397 -14.87 4.84 -20.53
C LEU A 397 -13.80 4.99 -21.62
N ALA A 398 -12.90 4.01 -21.73
CA ALA A 398 -11.90 3.96 -22.79
C ALA A 398 -12.53 3.92 -24.19
N VAL A 399 -13.47 3.00 -24.39
CA VAL A 399 -14.17 2.84 -25.68
C VAL A 399 -14.88 4.14 -26.06
N VAL A 400 -15.52 4.84 -25.12
CA VAL A 400 -16.17 6.13 -25.39
C VAL A 400 -15.16 7.21 -25.78
N ILE A 401 -14.07 7.36 -25.03
CA ILE A 401 -13.01 8.33 -25.34
C ILE A 401 -12.42 8.07 -26.72
N PHE A 402 -12.09 6.83 -27.02
CA PHE A 402 -11.46 6.47 -28.28
C PHE A 402 -12.43 6.49 -29.45
N PHE A 403 -13.72 6.19 -29.22
CA PHE A 403 -14.77 6.42 -30.22
C PHE A 403 -14.86 7.91 -30.62
N ILE A 404 -14.89 8.79 -29.62
CA ILE A 404 -14.89 10.26 -29.90
C ILE A 404 -13.63 10.63 -30.68
N THR A 405 -12.47 10.16 -30.26
CA THR A 405 -11.18 10.47 -30.89
C THR A 405 -11.13 10.02 -32.35
N THR A 406 -11.66 8.84 -32.67
CA THR A 406 -11.71 8.32 -34.05
C THR A 406 -12.71 9.04 -34.92
N MET A 407 -13.77 9.63 -34.32
CA MET A 407 -14.77 10.39 -35.05
C MET A 407 -14.30 11.81 -35.42
N LEU A 408 -13.32 12.36 -34.72
CA LEU A 408 -12.82 13.73 -34.98
C LEU A 408 -12.37 13.97 -36.45
N PRO A 409 -11.57 13.10 -37.10
CA PRO A 409 -11.17 13.28 -38.50
C PRO A 409 -12.31 13.12 -39.50
N ILE A 410 -13.36 12.36 -39.13
CA ILE A 410 -14.50 12.05 -40.02
C ILE A 410 -15.43 13.26 -40.19
N ILE A 411 -15.57 14.08 -39.15
CA ILE A 411 -16.43 15.28 -39.16
C ILE A 411 -16.10 16.22 -40.34
N PRO A 412 -14.85 16.69 -40.52
CA PRO A 412 -14.49 17.52 -41.65
C PRO A 412 -14.56 16.77 -43.00
N ALA A 413 -14.22 15.47 -43.00
CA ALA A 413 -14.23 14.64 -44.22
C ALA A 413 -15.65 14.43 -44.77
N SER A 414 -16.63 14.23 -43.91
CA SER A 414 -18.05 14.08 -44.32
C SER A 414 -18.64 15.31 -45.00
N LYS A 415 -18.04 16.49 -44.80
CA LYS A 415 -18.44 17.76 -45.41
C LYS A 415 -17.74 18.06 -46.77
N LEU A 416 -16.80 17.20 -47.22
CA LEU A 416 -16.07 17.42 -48.48
C LEU A 416 -16.94 17.12 -49.67
N SER A 417 -16.92 18.02 -50.70
CA SER A 417 -17.50 17.80 -52.03
C SER A 417 -16.40 17.44 -53.04
N ILE A 418 -16.77 16.77 -54.16
CA ILE A 418 -15.82 16.36 -55.21
C ILE A 418 -15.02 17.56 -55.74
N VAL A 419 -15.68 18.72 -55.91
CA VAL A 419 -15.04 19.94 -56.41
C VAL A 419 -13.99 20.45 -55.43
N LYS A 420 -14.33 20.49 -54.12
CA LYS A 420 -13.37 20.86 -53.06
C LYS A 420 -12.23 19.88 -52.93
N TYR A 421 -12.47 18.58 -53.13
CA TYR A 421 -11.42 17.56 -53.10
C TYR A 421 -10.42 17.71 -54.25
N LYS A 422 -10.90 17.87 -55.51
CA LYS A 422 -10.03 18.11 -56.68
C LYS A 422 -9.26 19.42 -56.55
N GLN A 423 -9.90 20.49 -56.05
CA GLN A 423 -9.23 21.77 -55.79
C GLN A 423 -8.21 21.70 -54.65
N SER A 424 -8.45 20.89 -53.60
CA SER A 424 -7.49 20.74 -52.52
C SER A 424 -6.23 19.99 -52.94
N LYS A 425 -6.33 19.10 -53.94
CA LYS A 425 -5.18 18.38 -54.51
C LYS A 425 -4.33 19.28 -55.43
N ALA A 426 -4.91 20.32 -55.99
CA ALA A 426 -4.25 21.28 -56.88
C ALA A 426 -3.70 22.53 -56.15
N ARG A 427 -4.15 22.82 -54.93
CA ARG A 427 -3.72 23.99 -54.17
C ARG A 427 -2.67 23.62 -53.11
N VAL A 428 -1.64 24.49 -53.01
CA VAL A 428 -0.64 24.50 -51.97
C VAL A 428 -1.32 24.44 -50.59
N VAL A 429 -0.82 23.60 -49.75
CA VAL A 429 -1.28 23.18 -48.41
C VAL A 429 -1.76 24.35 -47.55
N LYS A 430 -3.01 24.28 -47.11
CA LYS A 430 -3.51 25.13 -46.02
C LYS A 430 -2.85 24.72 -44.70
N MET A 431 -2.32 25.70 -43.95
CA MET A 431 -1.86 25.50 -42.57
C MET A 431 -2.93 24.78 -41.78
N SER A 432 -2.52 23.76 -41.01
CA SER A 432 -3.42 23.02 -40.15
C SER A 432 -3.96 23.89 -39.00
N LEU A 433 -5.10 23.52 -38.42
CA LEU A 433 -5.74 24.30 -37.34
C LEU A 433 -4.81 24.48 -36.15
N TRP A 434 -4.02 23.47 -35.79
CA TRP A 434 -3.09 23.52 -34.67
C TRP A 434 -1.89 24.48 -34.94
N GLU A 435 -1.44 24.58 -36.18
CA GLU A 435 -0.41 25.57 -36.61
C GLU A 435 -0.94 27.01 -36.54
N LYS A 436 -2.22 27.21 -36.90
CA LYS A 436 -2.87 28.54 -36.86
C LYS A 436 -3.10 29.02 -35.43
N LEU A 437 -3.50 28.11 -34.50
CA LEU A 437 -3.77 28.38 -33.10
C LEU A 437 -2.50 28.38 -32.25
N CYS A 438 -1.32 28.12 -32.84
CA CYS A 438 -0.04 28.01 -32.14
C CYS A 438 -0.13 27.11 -30.92
N ILE A 439 -0.87 25.99 -31.02
CA ILE A 439 -1.11 25.04 -29.92
C ILE A 439 0.23 24.48 -29.39
N ASP A 440 1.21 24.28 -30.27
CA ASP A 440 2.58 23.88 -29.93
C ASP A 440 3.25 24.85 -28.95
N VAL A 441 3.16 26.15 -29.21
CA VAL A 441 3.74 27.19 -28.35
C VAL A 441 2.97 27.32 -27.03
N ILE A 442 1.65 27.20 -27.06
CA ILE A 442 0.79 27.27 -25.88
C ILE A 442 1.06 26.07 -24.95
N LEU A 443 1.13 24.86 -25.49
CA LEU A 443 1.43 23.66 -24.70
C LEU A 443 2.84 23.72 -24.09
N LEU A 444 3.83 24.08 -24.88
CA LEU A 444 5.20 24.18 -24.43
C LEU A 444 5.42 25.34 -23.45
N GLY A 445 4.85 26.50 -23.74
CA GLY A 445 4.92 27.67 -22.87
C GLY A 445 4.18 27.44 -21.56
N GLY A 446 2.99 26.86 -21.59
CA GLY A 446 2.22 26.53 -20.39
C GLY A 446 2.95 25.52 -19.49
N SER A 447 3.51 24.47 -20.07
CA SER A 447 4.29 23.47 -19.32
C SER A 447 5.57 24.06 -18.70
N LEU A 448 6.30 24.93 -19.41
CA LEU A 448 7.47 25.62 -18.88
C LEU A 448 7.13 26.60 -17.76
N VAL A 449 6.08 27.39 -17.94
CA VAL A 449 5.60 28.32 -16.88
C VAL A 449 5.25 27.53 -15.64
N TRP A 450 4.51 26.43 -15.78
CA TRP A 450 4.18 25.57 -14.65
C TRP A 450 5.43 24.98 -13.98
N TYR A 451 6.39 24.49 -14.76
CA TYR A 451 7.66 23.99 -14.23
C TYR A 451 8.38 25.02 -13.36
N PHE A 452 8.51 26.26 -13.85
CA PHE A 452 9.15 27.33 -13.09
C PHE A 452 8.37 27.71 -11.81
N PHE A 453 7.05 27.76 -11.87
CA PHE A 453 6.23 28.00 -10.68
C PHE A 453 6.39 26.89 -9.64
N THR A 454 6.30 25.63 -10.07
CA THR A 454 6.43 24.47 -9.19
C THR A 454 7.84 24.37 -8.59
N ALA A 455 8.89 24.52 -9.40
CA ALA A 455 10.27 24.50 -8.92
C ALA A 455 10.53 25.62 -7.89
N ARG A 456 9.93 26.78 -8.09
CA ARG A 456 10.03 27.91 -7.16
C ARG A 456 9.25 27.67 -5.86
N SER A 457 8.06 27.07 -5.95
CA SER A 457 7.24 26.72 -4.78
C SER A 457 7.94 25.63 -3.94
N ILE A 458 8.45 24.58 -4.58
CA ILE A 458 9.19 23.51 -3.92
C ILE A 458 10.44 24.08 -3.21
N LYS A 459 11.22 24.93 -3.87
CA LYS A 459 12.40 25.57 -3.25
C LYS A 459 12.04 26.42 -2.03
N ARG A 460 10.89 27.11 -2.05
CA ARG A 460 10.42 27.90 -0.89
C ARG A 460 10.00 26.97 0.25
N LEU A 461 9.21 25.92 -0.02
CA LEU A 461 8.80 24.94 0.98
C LEU A 461 10.00 24.27 1.66
N PHE A 462 11.05 23.95 0.89
CA PHE A 462 12.30 23.43 1.45
C PHE A 462 13.07 24.49 2.27
N ALA A 463 13.03 25.75 1.86
CA ALA A 463 13.69 26.83 2.59
C ALA A 463 12.97 27.16 3.90
N ASP A 464 11.64 27.06 3.91
CA ASP A 464 10.80 27.37 5.06
C ASP A 464 10.65 26.15 6.03
N GLY A 465 11.31 25.01 5.76
CA GLY A 465 11.28 23.79 6.60
C GLY A 465 9.89 23.13 6.74
N THR A 466 8.88 23.69 6.11
CA THR A 466 7.47 23.23 6.20
C THR A 466 7.16 22.07 5.27
N TYR A 467 8.14 21.59 4.51
CA TYR A 467 7.95 20.45 3.62
C TYR A 467 7.96 19.13 4.39
N VAL A 468 6.81 18.78 4.95
CA VAL A 468 6.54 17.40 5.38
C VAL A 468 6.16 16.60 4.14
N SER A 469 7.04 15.75 3.69
CA SER A 469 6.75 14.85 2.57
C SER A 469 5.82 13.74 3.05
N ASP A 470 4.51 13.92 2.90
CA ASP A 470 3.52 12.84 3.07
C ASP A 470 3.70 11.70 2.06
N GLY A 471 4.76 11.75 1.24
CA GLY A 471 5.01 10.77 0.20
C GLY A 471 4.04 10.86 -0.99
N THR A 472 3.09 11.80 -0.96
CA THR A 472 2.11 11.99 -2.02
C THR A 472 2.71 12.79 -3.18
N ILE A 473 2.85 12.14 -4.32
CA ILE A 473 3.28 12.81 -5.56
C ILE A 473 2.03 13.37 -6.23
N ASN A 474 1.99 14.70 -6.46
CA ASN A 474 0.86 15.31 -7.14
C ASN A 474 0.79 14.86 -8.60
N PRO A 475 -0.28 14.17 -9.04
CA PRO A 475 -0.43 13.66 -10.41
C PRO A 475 -0.33 14.74 -11.49
N LEU A 476 -0.60 15.98 -11.17
CA LEU A 476 -0.55 17.11 -12.11
C LEU A 476 0.86 17.33 -12.70
N TYR A 477 1.94 16.99 -11.97
CA TYR A 477 3.30 17.11 -12.50
C TYR A 477 3.52 16.29 -13.78
N PHE A 478 2.85 15.15 -13.89
CA PHE A 478 2.99 14.25 -15.04
C PHE A 478 2.13 14.71 -16.22
N VAL A 479 0.98 15.33 -15.96
CA VAL A 479 0.17 15.97 -17.00
C VAL A 479 0.98 17.06 -17.70
N PHE A 480 1.69 17.90 -16.94
CA PHE A 480 2.52 18.95 -17.54
C PHE A 480 3.74 18.42 -18.29
N SER A 481 4.36 17.34 -17.79
CA SER A 481 5.43 16.66 -18.54
C SER A 481 4.93 16.12 -19.87
N THR A 482 3.74 15.53 -19.91
CA THR A 482 3.10 15.05 -21.13
C THR A 482 2.77 16.21 -22.08
N MET A 483 2.27 17.34 -21.57
CA MET A 483 2.03 18.56 -22.34
C MET A 483 3.33 19.12 -22.94
N PHE A 484 4.44 19.07 -22.19
CA PHE A 484 5.75 19.48 -22.68
C PHE A 484 6.20 18.59 -23.84
N ILE A 485 6.13 17.27 -23.72
CA ILE A 485 6.53 16.32 -24.77
C ILE A 485 5.68 16.54 -26.03
N MET A 486 4.37 16.68 -25.87
CA MET A 486 3.47 16.95 -27.01
C MET A 486 3.76 18.31 -27.65
N GLY A 487 3.94 19.36 -26.85
CA GLY A 487 4.26 20.70 -27.34
C GLY A 487 5.61 20.74 -28.06
N ALA A 488 6.63 20.10 -27.50
CA ALA A 488 7.96 19.99 -28.12
C ALA A 488 7.91 19.18 -29.42
N GLY A 489 7.17 18.08 -29.45
CA GLY A 489 6.97 17.29 -30.68
C GLY A 489 6.27 18.07 -31.80
N LEU A 490 5.23 18.81 -31.46
CA LEU A 490 4.52 19.69 -32.45
C LEU A 490 5.44 20.81 -32.91
N LEU A 491 6.20 21.44 -32.02
CA LEU A 491 7.16 22.48 -32.36
C LEU A 491 8.27 21.94 -33.28
N PHE A 492 8.78 20.74 -32.96
CA PHE A 492 9.79 20.05 -33.76
C PHE A 492 9.31 19.90 -35.21
N ILE A 493 8.08 19.46 -35.43
CA ILE A 493 7.51 19.31 -36.77
C ILE A 493 7.36 20.66 -37.51
N ARG A 494 7.03 21.72 -36.76
CA ARG A 494 6.98 23.07 -37.35
C ARG A 494 8.37 23.56 -37.78
N VAL A 495 9.38 23.29 -36.98
CA VAL A 495 10.77 23.74 -37.21
C VAL A 495 11.51 22.84 -38.22
N TYR A 496 11.19 21.54 -38.25
CA TYR A 496 11.84 20.53 -39.09
C TYR A 496 12.06 20.91 -40.55
N PRO A 497 11.06 21.46 -41.31
CA PRO A 497 11.29 21.87 -42.69
C PRO A 497 12.29 22.99 -42.85
N TYR A 498 12.43 23.87 -41.84
CA TYR A 498 13.42 24.94 -41.84
C TYR A 498 14.81 24.39 -41.58
N VAL A 499 14.93 23.42 -40.64
CA VAL A 499 16.18 22.69 -40.39
C VAL A 499 16.65 21.96 -41.64
N LEU A 500 15.75 21.26 -42.35
CA LEU A 500 16.09 20.58 -43.60
C LEU A 500 16.56 21.57 -44.70
N ARG A 501 15.94 22.75 -44.78
CA ARG A 501 16.41 23.80 -45.70
C ARG A 501 17.80 24.31 -45.34
N LEU A 502 18.08 24.45 -44.06
CA LEU A 502 19.38 24.84 -43.55
C LEU A 502 20.43 23.75 -43.85
N VAL A 503 20.13 22.48 -43.56
CA VAL A 503 20.98 21.34 -43.90
C VAL A 503 21.25 21.27 -45.41
N TYR A 504 20.19 21.48 -46.22
CA TYR A 504 20.34 21.57 -47.66
C TYR A 504 21.28 22.69 -48.09
N TYR A 505 21.13 23.89 -47.51
CA TYR A 505 21.95 25.05 -47.83
C TYR A 505 23.42 24.88 -47.49
N ILE A 506 23.71 24.27 -46.33
CA ILE A 506 25.07 23.99 -45.88
C ILE A 506 25.74 22.93 -46.76
N GLY A 507 25.04 21.84 -47.05
CA GLY A 507 25.57 20.68 -47.78
C GLY A 507 25.41 20.73 -49.32
N LYS A 508 24.81 21.79 -49.89
CA LYS A 508 24.47 21.85 -51.32
C LYS A 508 25.65 21.57 -52.28
N ARG A 509 26.90 21.78 -51.80
CA ARG A 509 28.13 21.57 -52.60
C ARG A 509 28.57 20.10 -52.61
N PHE A 510 28.11 19.30 -51.64
CA PHE A 510 28.48 17.92 -51.44
C PHE A 510 27.38 16.91 -51.77
N TRP A 511 26.12 17.37 -52.01
CA TRP A 511 25.01 16.47 -52.26
C TRP A 511 25.06 15.82 -53.63
N THR A 512 24.86 14.50 -53.67
CA THR A 512 24.62 13.75 -54.91
C THR A 512 23.18 14.03 -55.40
N VAL A 513 22.92 13.81 -56.69
CA VAL A 513 21.60 14.05 -57.31
C VAL A 513 20.46 13.32 -56.58
N PRO A 514 20.59 12.03 -56.17
CA PRO A 514 19.55 11.35 -55.42
C PRO A 514 19.30 11.97 -54.02
N GLN A 515 20.38 12.39 -53.31
CA GLN A 515 20.27 13.04 -52.00
C GLN A 515 19.61 14.43 -52.14
N TYR A 516 19.92 15.18 -53.15
CA TYR A 516 19.26 16.45 -53.46
C TYR A 516 17.76 16.28 -53.67
N ILE A 517 17.35 15.29 -54.46
CA ILE A 517 15.93 15.02 -54.76
C ILE A 517 15.23 14.56 -53.46
N ALA A 518 15.87 13.68 -52.66
CA ALA A 518 15.32 13.20 -51.42
C ALA A 518 15.09 14.33 -50.40
N ILE A 519 16.11 15.16 -50.13
CA ILE A 519 16.01 16.28 -49.17
C ILE A 519 14.97 17.29 -49.61
N THR A 520 14.97 17.63 -50.92
CA THR A 520 13.99 18.61 -51.47
C THR A 520 12.58 18.04 -51.48
N SER A 521 12.39 16.77 -51.75
CA SER A 521 11.06 16.13 -51.70
C SER A 521 10.51 16.10 -50.29
N VAL A 522 11.33 15.72 -49.30
CA VAL A 522 10.92 15.71 -47.88
C VAL A 522 10.69 17.14 -47.34
N ALA A 523 11.57 18.10 -47.68
CA ALA A 523 11.40 19.49 -47.25
C ALA A 523 10.18 20.19 -47.90
N ARG A 524 9.77 19.76 -49.11
CA ARG A 524 8.58 20.24 -49.81
C ARG A 524 7.34 19.41 -49.60
N SER A 525 7.49 18.16 -49.10
CA SER A 525 6.36 17.31 -48.76
C SER A 525 5.63 17.90 -47.55
N GLN A 526 4.84 18.92 -47.82
CA GLN A 526 3.93 19.50 -46.88
C GLN A 526 2.68 18.62 -46.70
N GLY A 527 2.68 17.38 -47.21
CA GLY A 527 1.63 16.39 -47.07
C GLY A 527 1.50 15.91 -45.62
N GLY A 528 0.31 15.98 -45.05
CA GLY A 528 0.07 15.71 -43.63
C GLY A 528 0.47 14.34 -43.15
N ARG A 529 0.57 13.32 -44.02
CA ARG A 529 0.82 11.92 -43.67
C ARG A 529 2.21 11.69 -43.03
N GLU A 530 3.27 12.18 -43.68
CA GLU A 530 4.65 11.98 -43.24
C GLU A 530 4.92 12.74 -41.94
N ARG A 531 4.39 13.95 -41.80
CA ARG A 531 4.51 14.76 -40.59
C ARG A 531 3.82 14.11 -39.39
N PHE A 532 2.63 13.55 -39.59
CA PHE A 532 1.94 12.83 -38.49
C PHE A 532 2.69 11.58 -38.06
N LEU A 533 3.30 10.83 -38.97
CA LEU A 533 4.08 9.65 -38.67
C LEU A 533 5.35 10.03 -37.91
N MET A 534 6.04 11.10 -38.27
CA MET A 534 7.18 11.64 -37.56
C MET A 534 6.79 12.09 -36.14
N LEU A 535 5.66 12.79 -36.01
CA LEU A 535 5.14 13.20 -34.70
C LEU A 535 4.89 11.99 -33.81
N PHE A 536 4.17 11.00 -34.34
CA PHE A 536 3.86 9.79 -33.60
C PHE A 536 5.12 9.09 -33.11
N LEU A 537 6.10 8.86 -34.00
CA LEU A 537 7.35 8.22 -33.62
C LEU A 537 8.11 9.04 -32.55
N SER A 538 8.26 10.35 -32.76
CA SER A 538 8.96 11.24 -31.84
C SER A 538 8.28 11.25 -30.46
N VAL A 539 6.96 11.38 -30.39
CA VAL A 539 6.20 11.39 -29.16
C VAL A 539 6.26 10.02 -28.47
N THR A 540 6.13 8.92 -29.24
CA THR A 540 6.20 7.56 -28.70
C THR A 540 7.55 7.28 -28.04
N PHE A 541 8.65 7.61 -28.72
CA PHE A 541 10.01 7.46 -28.15
C PHE A 541 10.20 8.35 -26.92
N ALA A 542 9.79 9.61 -27.00
CA ALA A 542 9.91 10.54 -25.87
C ALA A 542 9.13 10.09 -24.65
N LEU A 543 7.87 9.63 -24.83
CA LEU A 543 7.05 9.10 -23.74
C LEU A 543 7.60 7.78 -23.19
N GLY A 544 8.12 6.91 -24.07
CA GLY A 544 8.76 5.66 -23.64
C GLY A 544 9.97 5.91 -22.72
N ILE A 545 10.87 6.82 -23.16
CA ILE A 545 12.05 7.21 -22.37
C ILE A 545 11.62 7.91 -21.06
N PHE A 546 10.62 8.79 -21.14
CA PHE A 546 10.08 9.47 -19.96
C PHE A 546 9.51 8.47 -18.95
N SER A 547 8.67 7.52 -19.39
CA SER A 547 8.07 6.50 -18.52
C SER A 547 9.14 5.61 -17.86
N ALA A 548 10.15 5.18 -18.62
CA ALA A 548 11.24 4.36 -18.13
C ALA A 548 12.08 5.11 -17.06
N ASN A 549 12.44 6.39 -17.33
CA ASN A 549 13.16 7.21 -16.39
C ASN A 549 12.34 7.52 -15.13
N THR A 550 11.03 7.77 -15.28
CA THR A 550 10.13 8.02 -14.15
C THR A 550 10.03 6.79 -13.25
N ALA A 551 9.81 5.61 -13.83
CA ALA A 551 9.75 4.36 -13.07
C ALA A 551 11.06 4.12 -12.30
N ARG A 552 12.22 4.31 -12.97
CA ARG A 552 13.53 4.19 -12.31
C ARG A 552 13.73 5.22 -11.18
N ALA A 553 13.34 6.46 -11.40
CA ALA A 553 13.47 7.51 -10.38
C ALA A 553 12.59 7.22 -9.15
N ILE A 554 11.38 6.72 -9.36
CA ILE A 554 10.47 6.33 -8.28
C ILE A 554 11.04 5.14 -7.49
N ASN A 555 11.55 4.11 -8.17
CA ASN A 555 12.14 2.94 -7.51
C ASN A 555 13.39 3.35 -6.72
N ASN A 556 14.29 4.13 -7.30
CA ASN A 556 15.47 4.63 -6.59
C ASN A 556 15.07 5.45 -5.35
N SER A 557 14.08 6.35 -5.47
CA SER A 557 13.60 7.14 -4.34
C SER A 557 13.01 6.29 -3.22
N LYS A 558 12.33 5.18 -3.57
CA LYS A 558 11.84 4.22 -2.57
C LYS A 558 12.96 3.45 -1.90
N SER A 559 13.91 2.94 -2.68
CA SER A 559 15.10 2.26 -2.14
C SER A 559 15.88 3.17 -1.22
N ASP A 560 16.14 4.41 -1.63
CA ASP A 560 16.81 5.41 -0.80
C ASP A 560 16.04 5.65 0.53
N ARG A 561 14.71 5.72 0.47
CA ARG A 561 13.88 5.90 1.66
C ARG A 561 13.99 4.70 2.62
N ILE A 562 13.96 3.47 2.10
CA ILE A 562 14.14 2.25 2.89
C ILE A 562 15.52 2.23 3.53
N TYR A 563 16.58 2.52 2.76
CA TYR A 563 17.95 2.61 3.31
C TYR A 563 18.08 3.69 4.39
N TYR A 564 17.40 4.83 4.23
CA TYR A 564 17.37 5.86 5.27
C TYR A 564 16.58 5.47 6.51
N SER A 565 15.46 4.75 6.36
CA SER A 565 14.66 4.32 7.51
C SER A 565 15.38 3.27 8.34
N ASN A 566 16.06 2.35 7.69
CA ASN A 566 16.79 1.27 8.35
C ASN A 566 18.21 1.72 8.78
N GLY A 567 18.87 2.52 7.97
CA GLY A 567 20.23 3.01 8.22
C GLY A 567 21.33 2.00 7.91
N ALA A 568 21.04 0.68 7.93
CA ALA A 568 21.98 -0.40 7.62
C ALA A 568 21.25 -1.57 6.93
N ASP A 569 22.00 -2.59 6.46
CA ASP A 569 21.43 -3.78 5.83
C ASP A 569 20.54 -4.59 6.80
N VAL A 570 20.99 -4.66 8.07
CA VAL A 570 20.24 -5.32 9.16
C VAL A 570 20.27 -4.41 10.38
N VAL A 571 19.12 -4.23 11.00
CA VAL A 571 18.95 -3.51 12.27
C VAL A 571 18.33 -4.48 13.27
N ILE A 572 18.90 -4.56 14.45
CA ILE A 572 18.43 -5.40 15.55
C ILE A 572 18.07 -4.50 16.71
N ASP A 573 16.81 -4.47 17.08
CA ASP A 573 16.36 -3.81 18.30
C ASP A 573 16.58 -4.76 19.48
N ALA A 574 17.36 -4.32 20.44
CA ALA A 574 17.74 -5.11 21.57
C ALA A 574 17.39 -4.41 22.88
N TYR A 575 16.79 -5.16 23.80
CA TYR A 575 16.47 -4.66 25.13
C TYR A 575 17.56 -5.05 26.12
N TRP A 576 17.99 -4.10 26.94
CA TRP A 576 18.94 -4.37 27.99
C TRP A 576 18.29 -5.21 29.08
N ARG A 577 19.05 -6.17 29.62
CA ARG A 577 18.60 -6.99 30.72
C ARG A 577 18.99 -6.34 32.04
N LEU A 578 18.13 -6.45 33.07
CA LEU A 578 18.50 -6.11 34.42
C LEU A 578 19.60 -7.07 34.91
N GLU A 579 20.69 -6.56 35.44
CA GLU A 579 21.79 -7.35 36.01
C GLU A 579 21.30 -8.10 37.28
N ASN A 580 20.45 -7.43 38.05
CA ASN A 580 19.85 -7.99 39.24
C ASN A 580 18.39 -7.52 39.37
N VAL A 581 17.46 -8.46 39.56
CA VAL A 581 16.02 -8.17 39.69
C VAL A 581 15.72 -7.26 40.91
N GLU A 582 16.61 -7.23 41.90
CA GLU A 582 16.49 -6.37 43.10
C GLU A 582 17.02 -4.94 42.90
N ASP A 583 17.81 -4.70 41.85
CA ASP A 583 18.38 -3.39 41.51
C ASP A 583 17.91 -2.93 40.11
N GLU A 584 16.80 -2.21 40.09
CA GLU A 584 16.20 -1.69 38.87
C GLU A 584 17.06 -0.65 38.14
N THR A 585 18.26 -0.32 38.65
CA THR A 585 19.15 0.71 38.08
C THR A 585 20.34 0.12 37.33
N SER A 586 20.60 -1.18 37.43
CA SER A 586 21.73 -1.82 36.78
C SER A 586 21.29 -2.68 35.59
N TYR A 587 21.74 -2.27 34.40
CA TYR A 587 21.44 -2.95 33.13
C TYR A 587 22.72 -3.50 32.51
N VAL A 588 22.62 -4.73 31.98
CA VAL A 588 23.70 -5.33 31.17
C VAL A 588 23.46 -5.10 29.69
N GLU A 589 24.44 -4.50 29.06
CA GLU A 589 24.47 -4.31 27.61
C GLU A 589 24.75 -5.65 26.92
N ILE A 590 24.18 -5.84 25.74
CA ILE A 590 24.43 -7.03 24.91
C ILE A 590 25.85 -6.98 24.36
N ASP A 591 26.53 -8.12 24.35
CA ASP A 591 27.90 -8.23 23.85
C ASP A 591 27.90 -8.05 22.31
N MET A 592 28.61 -7.04 21.84
CA MET A 592 28.76 -6.76 20.42
C MET A 592 29.62 -7.79 19.68
N ASP A 593 30.47 -8.52 20.38
CA ASP A 593 31.34 -9.53 19.79
C ASP A 593 30.53 -10.70 19.23
N ASP A 594 29.37 -10.99 19.80
CA ASP A 594 28.42 -12.00 19.31
C ASP A 594 27.91 -11.66 17.92
N PHE A 595 27.69 -10.38 17.63
CA PHE A 595 27.21 -9.92 16.30
C PHE A 595 28.34 -9.70 15.30
N GLN A 596 29.48 -9.18 15.73
CA GLN A 596 30.63 -8.90 14.84
C GLN A 596 31.28 -10.19 14.30
N ASN A 597 31.22 -11.28 15.07
CA ASN A 597 31.80 -12.56 14.70
C ASN A 597 30.88 -13.46 13.87
N LEU A 598 29.65 -13.02 13.56
CA LEU A 598 28.73 -13.77 12.71
C LEU A 598 29.27 -13.84 11.27
N SER A 599 29.16 -15.02 10.67
CA SER A 599 29.56 -15.23 9.27
C SER A 599 28.71 -14.37 8.33
N GLY A 600 29.36 -13.51 7.54
CA GLY A 600 28.69 -12.61 6.60
C GLY A 600 28.52 -11.18 7.11
N VAL A 601 28.87 -10.89 8.36
CA VAL A 601 28.90 -9.52 8.90
C VAL A 601 30.26 -8.90 8.60
N GLU A 602 30.27 -7.77 7.89
CA GLU A 602 31.45 -7.01 7.56
C GLU A 602 31.78 -5.98 8.65
N THR A 603 30.77 -5.26 9.10
CA THR A 603 30.87 -4.28 10.18
C THR A 603 29.58 -4.26 10.99
N ALA A 604 29.70 -4.05 12.31
CA ALA A 604 28.57 -3.85 13.20
C ALA A 604 28.84 -2.67 14.15
N THR A 605 27.80 -1.89 14.45
CA THR A 605 27.88 -0.74 15.33
C THR A 605 26.68 -0.67 16.23
N ARG A 606 26.87 -0.19 17.44
CA ARG A 606 25.77 0.06 18.38
C ARG A 606 25.25 1.48 18.24
N VAL A 607 23.96 1.63 18.45
CA VAL A 607 23.27 2.90 18.43
C VAL A 607 22.27 2.94 19.59
N LEU A 608 22.42 3.89 20.50
CA LEU A 608 21.41 4.14 21.54
C LEU A 608 20.44 5.20 21.01
N ARG A 609 19.16 4.85 20.94
CA ARG A 609 18.09 5.74 20.55
C ARG A 609 17.13 5.92 21.72
N THR A 610 16.93 7.18 22.14
CA THR A 610 16.03 7.51 23.26
C THR A 610 15.39 8.87 23.06
N ASP A 611 14.21 9.07 23.59
CA ASP A 611 13.55 10.36 23.61
C ASP A 611 14.06 11.19 24.79
N VAL A 612 14.33 12.44 24.52
CA VAL A 612 14.93 13.35 25.51
C VAL A 612 14.14 14.64 25.61
N ARG A 613 14.24 15.27 26.77
CA ARG A 613 13.74 16.66 26.95
C ARG A 613 14.87 17.62 26.61
N ALA A 614 14.68 18.43 25.58
CA ALA A 614 15.65 19.43 25.18
C ALA A 614 15.18 20.85 25.55
N THR A 615 16.14 21.67 26.00
CA THR A 615 15.92 23.07 26.40
C THR A 615 16.98 23.94 25.77
N TYR A 616 16.55 25.03 25.10
CA TYR A 616 17.42 26.05 24.51
C TYR A 616 17.01 27.40 25.02
N ASN A 617 17.97 28.22 25.54
CA ASN A 617 17.73 29.55 26.14
C ASN A 617 16.63 29.57 27.20
N GLY A 618 16.49 28.48 27.98
CA GLY A 618 15.46 28.37 29.03
C GLY A 618 14.05 27.99 28.50
N GLN A 619 13.86 27.89 27.21
CA GLN A 619 12.63 27.45 26.59
C GLN A 619 12.71 25.94 26.23
N ARG A 620 11.70 25.20 26.66
CA ARG A 620 11.59 23.76 26.31
C ARG A 620 11.13 23.61 24.86
N SER A 621 11.62 22.58 24.19
CA SER A 621 11.10 22.16 22.89
C SER A 621 9.65 21.71 23.00
N ASP A 622 8.78 22.13 22.08
CA ASP A 622 7.35 21.73 22.05
C ASP A 622 7.17 20.23 21.79
N VAL A 623 8.12 19.61 21.10
CA VAL A 623 8.16 18.18 20.83
C VAL A 623 9.43 17.62 21.46
N ASP A 624 9.33 16.51 22.17
CA ASP A 624 10.49 15.81 22.75
C ASP A 624 11.31 15.22 21.58
N PRO A 625 12.57 15.66 21.39
CA PRO A 625 13.39 15.16 20.29
C PRO A 625 13.99 13.80 20.62
N THR A 626 14.19 12.99 19.61
CA THR A 626 14.94 11.73 19.74
C THR A 626 16.43 12.00 19.71
N LEU A 627 17.15 11.55 20.73
CA LEU A 627 18.60 11.54 20.80
C LEU A 627 19.14 10.21 20.28
N MET A 628 20.08 10.27 19.37
CA MET A 628 20.80 9.11 18.85
C MET A 628 22.28 9.22 19.24
N ALA A 629 22.73 8.33 20.14
CA ALA A 629 24.14 8.21 20.48
C ALA A 629 24.80 7.13 19.63
N ILE A 630 25.93 7.45 19.02
CA ILE A 630 26.61 6.59 18.05
C ILE A 630 28.10 6.43 18.37
N GLU A 631 28.71 5.37 17.89
CA GLU A 631 30.18 5.23 17.78
C GLU A 631 30.62 5.83 16.43
N PRO A 632 31.13 7.07 16.34
CA PRO A 632 31.25 7.79 15.06
C PRO A 632 32.05 7.05 14.01
N GLY A 633 33.15 6.40 14.39
CA GLY A 633 34.01 5.66 13.47
C GLY A 633 33.35 4.44 12.85
N LYS A 634 32.77 3.56 13.69
CA LYS A 634 32.08 2.34 13.24
C LYS A 634 30.76 2.70 12.55
N PHE A 635 30.00 3.65 13.08
CA PHE A 635 28.76 4.11 12.49
C PHE A 635 28.96 4.66 11.08
N SER A 636 30.06 5.42 10.85
CA SER A 636 30.36 5.96 9.54
C SER A 636 30.70 4.89 8.49
N GLN A 637 31.08 3.70 8.91
CA GLN A 637 31.40 2.58 8.01
C GLN A 637 30.15 1.68 7.78
N THR A 638 29.30 1.57 8.77
CA THR A 638 28.13 0.66 8.76
C THR A 638 26.88 1.34 8.19
N ALA A 639 26.65 2.61 8.56
CA ALA A 639 25.41 3.29 8.20
C ALA A 639 25.45 3.80 6.75
N TRP A 640 24.32 3.59 6.07
CA TRP A 640 24.14 4.05 4.71
C TRP A 640 23.78 5.54 4.67
N PHE A 641 24.47 6.30 3.83
CA PHE A 641 24.17 7.69 3.56
C PHE A 641 24.45 8.06 2.10
N ARG A 642 23.57 8.82 1.48
CA ARG A 642 23.72 9.29 0.09
C ARG A 642 24.76 10.40 0.00
N SER A 643 25.79 10.20 -0.83
CA SER A 643 26.93 11.10 -0.91
C SER A 643 26.66 12.48 -1.52
N ASP A 644 25.52 12.65 -2.23
CA ASP A 644 25.15 13.88 -2.94
C ASP A 644 24.29 14.86 -2.13
N LEU A 645 23.88 14.49 -0.90
CA LEU A 645 22.99 15.32 -0.07
C LEU A 645 23.74 16.39 0.73
N LEU A 646 25.00 16.19 1.01
CA LEU A 646 25.80 17.12 1.81
C LEU A 646 26.95 17.73 0.99
N PRO A 647 27.39 18.95 1.32
CA PRO A 647 28.50 19.62 0.62
C PRO A 647 29.81 18.88 0.73
N VAL A 648 30.05 18.14 1.81
CA VAL A 648 31.18 17.28 2.06
C VAL A 648 30.70 15.87 2.42
N HIS A 649 31.59 14.88 2.28
CA HIS A 649 31.23 13.51 2.61
C HIS A 649 30.76 13.40 4.07
N TRP A 650 29.68 12.67 4.31
CA TRP A 650 29.03 12.60 5.63
C TRP A 650 29.95 12.07 6.75
N TRP A 651 30.97 11.28 6.40
CA TRP A 651 32.01 10.84 7.32
C TRP A 651 32.70 12.02 8.06
N ASN A 652 32.85 13.18 7.41
CA ASN A 652 33.44 14.39 8.03
C ASN A 652 32.56 14.92 9.17
N TYR A 653 31.25 14.79 9.06
CA TYR A 653 30.31 15.17 10.13
C TYR A 653 30.40 14.21 11.31
N CYS A 654 30.51 12.90 11.07
CA CYS A 654 30.72 11.90 12.11
C CYS A 654 32.10 12.12 12.79
N SER A 655 33.14 12.47 12.05
CA SER A 655 34.48 12.76 12.60
C SER A 655 34.47 13.99 13.51
N ALA A 656 33.64 15.01 13.20
CA ALA A 656 33.49 16.19 14.05
C ALA A 656 32.96 15.84 15.46
N LEU A 657 32.16 14.77 15.62
CA LEU A 657 31.69 14.29 16.91
C LEU A 657 32.84 13.67 17.76
N VAL A 658 33.90 13.21 17.13
CA VAL A 658 35.07 12.69 17.83
C VAL A 658 35.90 13.83 18.42
N ASP A 659 36.04 14.93 17.66
CA ASP A 659 36.82 16.09 18.06
C ASP A 659 36.14 16.88 19.19
N TYR A 660 34.85 16.91 19.21
CA TYR A 660 34.02 17.64 20.18
C TYR A 660 33.21 16.68 21.07
N LYS A 661 33.74 16.32 22.24
CA LYS A 661 33.11 15.34 23.16
C LYS A 661 31.67 15.70 23.59
N ALA A 662 31.29 16.96 23.60
CA ALA A 662 29.94 17.42 23.88
C ALA A 662 29.21 17.91 22.60
N GLY A 663 29.76 17.59 21.43
CA GLY A 663 29.19 18.01 20.15
C GLY A 663 27.95 17.18 19.79
N VAL A 664 26.96 17.83 19.22
CA VAL A 664 25.74 17.19 18.71
C VAL A 664 25.52 17.66 17.26
N LEU A 665 25.18 16.74 16.40
CA LEU A 665 24.64 17.05 15.08
C LEU A 665 23.13 17.24 15.21
N ALA A 666 22.67 18.49 15.17
CA ALA A 666 21.27 18.81 15.28
C ALA A 666 20.56 18.84 13.92
N SER A 667 19.31 18.41 13.88
CA SER A 667 18.49 18.52 12.69
C SER A 667 18.22 20.01 12.36
N ARG A 668 17.94 20.30 11.06
CA ARG A 668 17.70 21.68 10.59
C ARG A 668 16.53 22.39 11.29
N GLY A 669 15.56 21.66 11.83
CA GLY A 669 14.46 22.23 12.61
C GLY A 669 14.89 23.01 13.86
N TRP A 670 16.13 22.82 14.33
CA TRP A 670 16.68 23.63 15.42
C TRP A 670 17.14 25.01 14.97
N GLU A 671 17.58 25.16 13.71
CA GLU A 671 17.92 26.46 13.11
C GLU A 671 16.69 27.39 13.06
N GLU A 672 15.51 26.83 12.79
CA GLU A 672 14.24 27.58 12.81
C GLU A 672 13.85 28.08 14.20
N LYS A 673 14.30 27.38 15.25
CA LYS A 673 14.15 27.79 16.66
C LYS A 673 15.22 28.79 17.10
N GLY A 674 16.04 29.25 16.16
CA GLY A 674 17.09 30.27 16.41
C GLY A 674 18.39 29.68 16.95
N VAL A 675 18.58 28.37 16.95
CA VAL A 675 19.85 27.72 17.35
C VAL A 675 20.89 27.94 16.27
N GLN A 676 22.05 28.45 16.65
CA GLN A 676 23.17 28.67 15.75
C GLN A 676 24.30 27.64 15.99
N LEU A 677 25.16 27.49 15.01
CA LEU A 677 26.33 26.62 15.14
C LEU A 677 27.23 27.07 16.30
N GLY A 678 27.49 26.17 17.25
CA GLY A 678 28.25 26.46 18.47
C GLY A 678 27.42 26.77 19.69
N ASP A 679 26.11 26.88 19.57
CA ASP A 679 25.20 27.06 20.70
C ASP A 679 25.10 25.79 21.54
N THR A 680 24.70 25.96 22.81
CA THR A 680 24.55 24.85 23.74
C THR A 680 23.07 24.52 23.94
N ILE A 681 22.72 23.27 23.74
CA ILE A 681 21.38 22.71 24.02
C ILE A 681 21.47 21.86 25.29
N SER A 682 20.63 22.12 26.30
CA SER A 682 20.53 21.27 27.48
C SER A 682 19.62 20.09 27.19
N VAL A 683 20.11 18.88 27.41
CA VAL A 683 19.39 17.62 27.16
C VAL A 683 19.24 16.87 28.47
N LYS A 684 18.01 16.42 28.77
CA LYS A 684 17.71 15.57 29.93
C LYS A 684 17.15 14.25 29.41
N LEU A 685 17.81 13.15 29.72
CA LEU A 685 17.32 11.79 29.48
C LEU A 685 16.03 11.57 30.28
N ARG A 686 15.12 10.81 29.73
CA ARG A 686 13.87 10.41 30.36
C ARG A 686 14.04 9.19 31.22
#